data_30bb2cce3e9a11be754d6f360a0b9cd7
#
_entry.id   30bb2cce3e9a11be754d6f360a0b9cd7
#
_cell.length_a   1.000
_cell.length_b   1.000
_cell.length_c   1.000
_cell.angle_alpha   90.00
_cell.angle_beta   90.00
_cell.angle_gamma   90.00
#
_symmetry.space_group_name_H-M   'P 1'
#
loop_
_entity.id
_entity.type
_entity.pdbx_description
1 polymer ?
#
loop_
_entity_poly.entity_id
_entity_poly.type
_entity_poly.pdbx_seq_one_letter_code
_entity_poly.pdbx_strand_id
1 'polypeptide(L)'
;MKLKKATALLLALLLVLPCSAPAFAAEQEVEIHISTVEQLQKLAVDCTLDSFSEGLKVVLDNDLDLSGVEFHPIPSFSGCFDGGGHSISGMNPATDGSHQGLFRYIQAEGVVRDLKVEGKVSPASSRASIGGIAGTNYGTISNCSFDGTVEGLNMIGGIAGENYGSIDGCAMSGSVSGKRYTGGIAGYSTGYIGECKNSASINTSITEGGLELSQLNLADIVNPELTSAEDADVVSDSGGVAGYSSGVLSACRNDGEVGYPHYGYNVGGIVGRQAGYVNQCENYGQVLGRKDVGGIVGQMEPFLQLKSAMTLSGELYTLNQLTTQAMGNLSGMSRQMNDVLNGINNNSSSALDKLTGNNGETANPGTVEASPTAAGAAEPTPGETAEPTAGETTEPTAGEPTAPGTTDPGTSDPGTTDPGTTDPGTGGGTDLPQLPDVNLPGDISSADLSNMRESMNQLAVIMSNSTGDMAEDMVAVGQQLSRVIMLMASALSGSNMTAFEDVSEDQSADEVNGRVAACVNNGAVEGDSNVGGIAGTMAIEYEFDMEGVLSKYLGSGSIVSSTFLAKCICSDDINNGSVTAKKDNCGGVAGLADVGTVYACQGYGSVESLEGSCIGGIVGRSNTSVRDSYAMCSVEGTEYVGGIAGYATELSGCVSLVGIDDLTACSGAIAGWADMTTQDAVHDNIFVHESLGAVDGISYLGKASAVSYDELMQREGLPEAFTKLTLRFVSDGRLIKEIEFSYGGDVDTGSIPPVPEKEGYSGHWPDYNYVNLRFSDTIEAVYTPRQAAVAADRQREGSPMSLLLLEGDFEDSTKLSLNEYSGDGPDIPGGKLLEKWALSIEGSEIPQGGYTVRYLPPEGVESVDIYVYDGEQWSRQSTARSGSYTTFSASEESLVFCAASSEQEDTALTALIIVIAVALLMTVFVLIRRRRAGRKKPQPAAAE
;
A
#
# COMPACT_ATOMS: atom_id res chain seq x y z
N MET A 1 20.91 24.27 60.54
CA MET A 1 19.77 23.44 61.00
C MET A 1 18.47 24.20 61.27
N LYS A 2 18.53 25.51 61.68
CA LYS A 2 17.32 26.33 61.94
C LYS A 2 16.61 26.84 60.67
N LEU A 3 17.31 27.03 59.58
CA LEU A 3 16.71 27.52 58.32
C LEU A 3 15.91 26.43 57.53
N LYS A 4 16.33 25.16 57.63
CA LYS A 4 15.60 24.03 57.01
C LYS A 4 14.30 23.66 57.73
N LYS A 5 14.15 24.01 59.02
CA LYS A 5 12.90 23.81 59.80
C LYS A 5 11.86 24.91 59.53
N ALA A 6 12.30 26.12 59.16
CA ALA A 6 11.40 27.22 58.82
C ALA A 6 10.77 27.04 57.44
N THR A 7 11.54 26.52 56.46
CA THR A 7 11.03 26.20 55.11
C THR A 7 10.06 25.01 55.14
N ALA A 8 10.31 23.99 55.99
CA ALA A 8 9.39 22.87 56.13
C ALA A 8 8.07 23.26 56.80
N LEU A 9 8.11 24.22 57.74
CA LEU A 9 6.92 24.73 58.44
C LEU A 9 6.09 25.64 57.49
N LEU A 10 6.75 26.42 56.61
CA LEU A 10 6.08 27.28 55.64
C LEU A 10 5.42 26.45 54.53
N LEU A 11 6.06 25.33 54.13
CA LEU A 11 5.49 24.38 53.14
C LEU A 11 4.28 23.61 53.74
N ALA A 12 4.35 23.26 55.04
CA ALA A 12 3.24 22.61 55.76
C ALA A 12 2.06 23.55 56.01
N LEU A 13 2.32 24.87 56.18
CA LEU A 13 1.27 25.88 56.37
C LEU A 13 0.55 26.20 55.03
N LEU A 14 1.24 26.10 53.92
CA LEU A 14 0.65 26.23 52.56
C LEU A 14 -0.24 25.04 52.17
N LEU A 15 -0.06 23.87 52.80
CA LEU A 15 -0.86 22.67 52.57
C LEU A 15 -2.13 22.60 53.43
N VAL A 16 -2.36 23.52 54.32
CA VAL A 16 -3.53 23.56 55.26
C VAL A 16 -4.45 24.77 55.04
N LEU A 17 -4.16 25.60 54.04
CA LEU A 17 -5.16 26.52 53.57
C LEU A 17 -6.23 25.70 52.84
N PRO A 18 -7.49 25.68 53.30
CA PRO A 18 -8.55 25.15 52.47
C PRO A 18 -8.59 26.05 51.22
N CYS A 19 -8.07 25.54 50.09
CA CYS A 19 -8.48 26.05 48.81
C CYS A 19 -10.00 25.82 48.74
N SER A 20 -10.79 26.81 49.13
CA SER A 20 -12.12 26.93 48.63
C SER A 20 -11.96 27.27 47.14
N ALA A 21 -11.58 26.26 46.35
CA ALA A 21 -11.94 26.29 44.95
C ALA A 21 -13.44 26.62 44.93
N PRO A 22 -13.89 27.58 44.13
CA PRO A 22 -15.30 27.64 43.82
C PRO A 22 -15.66 26.21 43.41
N ALA A 23 -16.63 25.61 44.11
CA ALA A 23 -17.27 24.42 43.57
C ALA A 23 -17.76 24.86 42.18
N PHE A 24 -17.04 24.47 41.15
CA PHE A 24 -17.63 24.37 39.84
C PHE A 24 -18.81 23.45 40.09
N ALA A 25 -20.01 24.00 39.98
CA ALA A 25 -21.21 23.20 39.89
C ALA A 25 -20.85 22.11 38.87
N ALA A 26 -20.88 20.86 39.29
CA ALA A 26 -20.81 19.77 38.31
C ALA A 26 -21.94 20.11 37.34
N GLU A 27 -21.58 20.48 36.10
CA GLU A 27 -22.54 20.57 35.03
C GLU A 27 -23.23 19.22 35.04
N GLN A 28 -24.53 19.22 35.22
CA GLN A 28 -25.31 18.00 35.18
C GLN A 28 -25.19 17.51 33.75
N GLU A 29 -24.40 16.43 33.57
CA GLU A 29 -24.34 15.74 32.25
C GLU A 29 -25.78 15.47 31.83
N VAL A 30 -26.18 16.03 30.70
CA VAL A 30 -27.50 15.78 30.13
C VAL A 30 -27.39 14.43 29.43
N GLU A 31 -28.12 13.42 29.94
CA GLU A 31 -28.11 12.07 29.38
C GLU A 31 -29.36 11.86 28.52
N ILE A 32 -29.17 11.36 27.31
CA ILE A 32 -30.22 10.98 26.35
C ILE A 32 -30.12 9.50 26.06
N HIS A 33 -31.23 8.79 26.13
CA HIS A 33 -31.32 7.36 25.79
C HIS A 33 -31.96 7.16 24.42
N ILE A 34 -31.31 6.40 23.57
CA ILE A 34 -31.76 6.05 22.22
C ILE A 34 -32.14 4.56 22.22
N SER A 35 -33.44 4.31 22.01
CA SER A 35 -34.01 2.97 21.95
C SER A 35 -34.69 2.69 20.60
N THR A 36 -34.85 3.70 19.74
CA THR A 36 -35.52 3.57 18.44
C THR A 36 -34.81 4.38 17.35
N VAL A 37 -35.01 4.00 16.08
CA VAL A 37 -34.48 4.66 14.89
C VAL A 37 -34.90 6.12 14.81
N GLU A 38 -36.16 6.43 15.17
CA GLU A 38 -36.69 7.81 15.15
C GLU A 38 -35.95 8.72 16.15
N GLN A 39 -35.51 8.16 17.29
CA GLN A 39 -34.72 8.92 18.27
C GLN A 39 -33.31 9.19 17.73
N LEU A 40 -32.69 8.23 17.02
CA LEU A 40 -31.39 8.44 16.35
C LEU A 40 -31.51 9.49 15.24
N GLN A 41 -32.55 9.43 14.41
CA GLN A 41 -32.80 10.45 13.38
C GLN A 41 -33.04 11.83 13.99
N LYS A 42 -33.76 11.88 15.14
CA LYS A 42 -33.93 13.13 15.85
C LYS A 42 -32.62 13.69 16.38
N LEU A 43 -31.73 12.85 16.93
CA LEU A 43 -30.38 13.28 17.33
C LEU A 43 -29.63 13.89 16.14
N ALA A 44 -29.69 13.26 14.96
CA ALA A 44 -29.05 13.78 13.75
C ALA A 44 -29.58 15.16 13.36
N VAL A 45 -30.88 15.40 13.50
CA VAL A 45 -31.48 16.73 13.25
C VAL A 45 -31.06 17.74 14.33
N ASP A 46 -31.08 17.36 15.58
CA ASP A 46 -30.75 18.27 16.70
C ASP A 46 -29.24 18.67 16.62
N CYS A 47 -28.37 17.76 16.21
CA CYS A 47 -26.91 17.99 16.01
C CYS A 47 -26.57 18.81 14.74
N THR A 48 -27.55 19.35 14.01
CA THR A 48 -27.29 20.41 13.02
C THR A 48 -26.85 21.72 13.68
N LEU A 49 -27.12 21.88 14.97
CA LEU A 49 -26.58 22.95 15.80
C LEU A 49 -25.31 22.41 16.52
N ASP A 50 -24.14 22.95 16.22
CA ASP A 50 -22.86 22.46 16.71
C ASP A 50 -22.80 22.34 18.24
N SER A 51 -23.32 23.31 18.96
CA SER A 51 -23.32 23.31 20.42
C SER A 51 -24.39 22.40 21.08
N PHE A 52 -25.24 21.73 20.29
CA PHE A 52 -26.31 20.90 20.86
C PHE A 52 -25.75 19.73 21.66
N SER A 53 -24.70 19.11 21.16
CA SER A 53 -24.12 17.92 21.78
C SER A 53 -22.99 18.19 22.78
N GLU A 54 -22.63 19.47 23.04
CA GLU A 54 -21.64 19.83 24.08
C GLU A 54 -22.09 19.34 25.46
N GLY A 55 -21.25 18.57 26.15
CA GLY A 55 -21.55 17.99 27.45
C GLY A 55 -22.71 16.97 27.47
N LEU A 56 -23.20 16.56 26.30
CA LEU A 56 -24.26 15.57 26.16
C LEU A 56 -23.70 14.16 26.24
N LYS A 57 -24.35 13.30 27.05
CA LYS A 57 -24.11 11.86 27.01
C LYS A 57 -25.29 11.18 26.32
N VAL A 58 -25.04 10.49 25.23
CA VAL A 58 -25.99 9.67 24.48
C VAL A 58 -25.69 8.20 24.77
N VAL A 59 -26.70 7.45 25.18
CA VAL A 59 -26.60 6.02 25.47
C VAL A 59 -27.52 5.25 24.53
N LEU A 60 -27.00 4.25 23.83
CA LEU A 60 -27.79 3.34 23.03
C LEU A 60 -28.32 2.21 23.93
N ASP A 61 -29.63 2.07 24.05
CA ASP A 61 -30.24 1.08 24.93
C ASP A 61 -30.61 -0.24 24.24
N ASN A 62 -30.69 -0.25 22.91
CA ASN A 62 -31.05 -1.42 22.09
C ASN A 62 -30.28 -1.41 20.77
N ASP A 63 -30.22 -2.59 20.17
CA ASP A 63 -29.79 -2.71 18.76
C ASP A 63 -30.82 -1.98 17.87
N LEU A 64 -30.30 -1.29 16.83
CA LEU A 64 -31.15 -0.55 15.86
C LEU A 64 -30.94 -1.15 14.46
N ASP A 65 -32.04 -1.28 13.71
CA ASP A 65 -32.01 -1.70 12.31
C ASP A 65 -32.46 -0.53 11.39
N LEU A 66 -31.51 -0.02 10.62
CA LEU A 66 -31.71 1.06 9.63
C LEU A 66 -32.08 0.53 8.24
N SER A 67 -32.31 -0.77 8.07
CA SER A 67 -32.67 -1.35 6.78
C SER A 67 -33.93 -0.73 6.20
N GLY A 68 -33.81 -0.14 5.00
CA GLY A 68 -34.91 0.55 4.34
C GLY A 68 -35.28 1.91 4.91
N VAL A 69 -34.50 2.44 5.85
CA VAL A 69 -34.66 3.78 6.43
C VAL A 69 -33.78 4.77 5.63
N GLU A 70 -34.36 5.92 5.26
CA GLU A 70 -33.59 7.04 4.73
C GLU A 70 -32.83 7.69 5.89
N PHE A 71 -31.59 7.21 6.11
CA PHE A 71 -30.76 7.68 7.22
C PHE A 71 -29.87 8.85 6.79
N HIS A 72 -29.91 9.93 7.56
CA HIS A 72 -29.00 11.08 7.41
C HIS A 72 -27.94 11.04 8.51
N PRO A 73 -26.63 11.07 8.16
CA PRO A 73 -25.55 11.08 9.13
C PRO A 73 -25.66 12.20 10.15
N ILE A 74 -25.23 11.96 11.39
CA ILE A 74 -25.14 12.97 12.44
C ILE A 74 -24.11 14.03 12.02
N PRO A 75 -24.54 15.31 11.82
CA PRO A 75 -23.69 16.31 11.15
C PRO A 75 -22.44 16.70 11.95
N SER A 76 -22.59 16.97 13.25
CA SER A 76 -21.50 17.43 14.13
C SER A 76 -21.76 16.90 15.55
N PHE A 77 -20.75 16.30 16.19
CA PHE A 77 -20.90 15.70 17.50
C PHE A 77 -19.71 16.00 18.41
N SER A 78 -19.96 16.62 19.56
CA SER A 78 -18.98 17.00 20.57
C SER A 78 -19.20 16.36 21.95
N GLY A 79 -20.27 15.55 22.10
CA GLY A 79 -20.61 14.85 23.34
C GLY A 79 -19.98 13.47 23.46
N CYS A 80 -20.52 12.63 24.35
CA CYS A 80 -20.16 11.22 24.48
C CYS A 80 -21.30 10.35 23.94
N PHE A 81 -21.05 9.59 22.87
CA PHE A 81 -21.95 8.57 22.35
C PHE A 81 -21.45 7.19 22.82
N ASP A 82 -22.20 6.61 23.75
CA ASP A 82 -21.92 5.30 24.34
C ASP A 82 -22.86 4.26 23.71
N GLY A 83 -22.30 3.40 22.87
CA GLY A 83 -23.04 2.32 22.23
C GLY A 83 -23.45 1.20 23.17
N GLY A 84 -22.87 1.12 24.39
CA GLY A 84 -23.21 0.09 25.38
C GLY A 84 -22.98 -1.35 24.90
N GLY A 85 -22.23 -1.56 23.82
CA GLY A 85 -22.02 -2.83 23.13
C GLY A 85 -23.15 -3.22 22.18
N HIS A 86 -24.15 -2.35 21.96
CA HIS A 86 -25.22 -2.53 20.99
C HIS A 86 -24.78 -2.26 19.56
N SER A 87 -25.61 -2.70 18.60
CA SER A 87 -25.35 -2.57 17.17
C SER A 87 -26.33 -1.61 16.46
N ILE A 88 -25.80 -0.95 15.41
CA ILE A 88 -26.59 -0.23 14.41
C ILE A 88 -26.37 -0.94 13.09
N SER A 89 -27.35 -1.70 12.62
CA SER A 89 -27.29 -2.48 11.39
C SER A 89 -28.02 -1.81 10.24
N GLY A 90 -27.75 -2.25 9.00
CA GLY A 90 -28.42 -1.75 7.79
C GLY A 90 -28.10 -0.31 7.45
N MET A 91 -26.99 0.24 7.98
CA MET A 91 -26.56 1.61 7.70
C MET A 91 -26.28 1.80 6.21
N ASN A 92 -26.92 2.80 5.62
CA ASN A 92 -26.69 3.25 4.25
C ASN A 92 -27.06 4.74 4.16
N PRO A 93 -26.09 5.67 4.29
CA PRO A 93 -26.38 7.10 4.28
C PRO A 93 -27.09 7.54 2.99
N ALA A 94 -28.18 8.27 3.15
CA ALA A 94 -29.00 8.77 2.04
C ALA A 94 -28.43 10.04 1.40
N THR A 95 -27.38 10.64 1.99
CA THR A 95 -26.77 11.89 1.54
C THR A 95 -25.60 11.64 0.62
N ASP A 96 -25.53 12.37 -0.47
CA ASP A 96 -24.36 12.48 -1.31
C ASP A 96 -23.38 13.53 -0.76
N GLY A 97 -22.10 13.40 -1.12
CA GLY A 97 -21.06 14.35 -0.79
C GLY A 97 -19.94 13.76 0.06
N SER A 98 -18.99 14.60 0.42
CA SER A 98 -17.86 14.26 1.28
C SER A 98 -18.25 14.17 2.78
N HIS A 99 -17.35 13.62 3.57
CA HIS A 99 -17.48 13.46 5.01
C HIS A 99 -18.73 12.63 5.37
N GLN A 100 -18.75 11.37 4.97
CA GLN A 100 -19.82 10.44 5.22
C GLN A 100 -19.41 9.34 6.20
N GLY A 101 -20.36 8.91 7.00
CA GLY A 101 -20.27 7.86 8.02
C GLY A 101 -21.54 7.86 8.86
N LEU A 102 -21.54 7.22 10.02
CA LEU A 102 -22.61 7.40 11.01
C LEU A 102 -22.60 8.87 11.50
N PHE A 103 -21.39 9.41 11.69
CA PHE A 103 -21.13 10.83 11.98
C PHE A 103 -20.41 11.46 10.78
N ARG A 104 -20.76 12.70 10.43
CA ARG A 104 -19.95 13.46 9.48
C ARG A 104 -18.69 14.00 10.12
N TYR A 105 -18.85 14.63 11.30
CA TYR A 105 -17.75 15.19 12.09
C TYR A 105 -17.88 14.82 13.55
N ILE A 106 -16.85 14.23 14.14
CA ILE A 106 -16.66 14.12 15.58
C ILE A 106 -15.69 15.23 15.99
N GLN A 107 -16.17 16.16 16.83
CA GLN A 107 -15.39 17.32 17.28
C GLN A 107 -14.32 16.91 18.30
N ALA A 108 -13.39 17.81 18.63
CA ALA A 108 -12.24 17.52 19.50
C ALA A 108 -12.61 16.95 20.89
N GLU A 109 -13.75 17.42 21.47
CA GLU A 109 -14.25 16.93 22.74
C GLU A 109 -15.17 15.69 22.59
N GLY A 110 -15.52 15.32 21.35
CA GLY A 110 -16.44 14.23 21.03
C GLY A 110 -15.83 12.86 21.31
N VAL A 111 -16.61 11.98 21.89
CA VAL A 111 -16.24 10.58 22.17
C VAL A 111 -17.33 9.65 21.62
N VAL A 112 -16.92 8.66 20.82
CA VAL A 112 -17.76 7.57 20.34
C VAL A 112 -17.14 6.26 20.79
N ARG A 113 -17.91 5.45 21.54
CA ARG A 113 -17.33 4.23 22.11
C ARG A 113 -18.30 3.07 22.19
N ASP A 114 -17.74 1.86 22.31
CA ASP A 114 -18.46 0.63 22.60
C ASP A 114 -19.64 0.36 21.64
N LEU A 115 -19.46 0.69 20.32
CA LEU A 115 -20.48 0.67 19.29
C LEU A 115 -20.13 -0.28 18.16
N LYS A 116 -21.11 -1.07 17.72
CA LYS A 116 -21.00 -1.88 16.49
C LYS A 116 -21.85 -1.26 15.39
N VAL A 117 -21.29 -1.11 14.19
CA VAL A 117 -22.02 -0.58 13.02
C VAL A 117 -21.89 -1.57 11.87
N GLU A 118 -23.00 -1.86 11.20
CA GLU A 118 -23.02 -2.75 10.03
C GLU A 118 -23.72 -2.07 8.86
N GLY A 119 -23.14 -2.16 7.66
CA GLY A 119 -23.81 -1.59 6.49
C GLY A 119 -22.90 -1.25 5.31
N LYS A 120 -23.37 -0.29 4.50
CA LYS A 120 -22.64 0.20 3.33
C LYS A 120 -22.55 1.72 3.32
N VAL A 121 -21.36 2.27 3.12
CA VAL A 121 -21.14 3.71 2.93
C VAL A 121 -20.50 3.93 1.55
N SER A 122 -21.31 4.33 0.57
CA SER A 122 -20.88 4.45 -0.83
C SER A 122 -21.65 5.60 -1.52
N PRO A 123 -21.28 6.88 -1.25
CA PRO A 123 -21.96 8.03 -1.85
C PRO A 123 -21.71 8.10 -3.36
N ALA A 124 -22.72 8.57 -4.13
CA ALA A 124 -22.66 8.56 -5.59
C ALA A 124 -21.83 9.72 -6.20
N SER A 125 -21.80 10.89 -5.53
CA SER A 125 -21.07 12.08 -5.98
C SER A 125 -19.81 12.32 -5.12
N SER A 126 -19.29 13.51 -4.95
CA SER A 126 -18.08 13.87 -4.20
C SER A 126 -17.72 12.87 -3.08
N ARG A 127 -16.76 11.98 -3.33
CA ARG A 127 -16.47 10.79 -2.53
C ARG A 127 -15.14 10.91 -1.78
N ALA A 128 -15.00 11.98 -1.00
CA ALA A 128 -13.83 12.20 -0.16
C ALA A 128 -14.20 12.16 1.33
N SER A 129 -13.26 11.70 2.17
CA SER A 129 -13.40 11.62 3.62
C SER A 129 -14.58 10.73 4.04
N ILE A 130 -14.52 9.46 3.63
CA ILE A 130 -15.57 8.48 3.86
C ILE A 130 -15.10 7.44 4.88
N GLY A 131 -15.91 7.24 5.93
CA GLY A 131 -15.66 6.20 6.94
C GLY A 131 -16.94 5.48 7.34
N GLY A 132 -16.82 4.31 7.94
CA GLY A 132 -17.95 3.56 8.45
C GLY A 132 -18.60 4.25 9.66
N ILE A 133 -17.80 4.80 10.57
CA ILE A 133 -18.24 5.49 11.76
C ILE A 133 -18.19 7.01 11.58
N ALA A 134 -17.07 7.56 11.10
CA ALA A 134 -16.93 8.99 10.94
C ALA A 134 -16.37 9.37 9.56
N GLY A 135 -16.91 10.45 8.97
CA GLY A 135 -16.23 11.10 7.85
C GLY A 135 -14.90 11.70 8.29
N THR A 136 -14.92 12.55 9.33
CA THR A 136 -13.75 13.16 9.94
C THR A 136 -13.81 13.08 11.47
N ASN A 137 -12.73 12.61 12.08
CA ASN A 137 -12.57 12.49 13.52
C ASN A 137 -11.52 13.48 14.05
N TYR A 138 -11.92 14.43 14.87
CA TYR A 138 -11.04 15.27 15.70
C TYR A 138 -11.01 14.83 17.18
N GLY A 139 -11.96 13.99 17.60
CA GLY A 139 -12.15 13.50 18.96
C GLY A 139 -11.59 12.10 19.18
N THR A 140 -12.37 11.26 19.87
CA THR A 140 -11.98 9.89 20.22
C THR A 140 -13.02 8.89 19.74
N ILE A 141 -12.56 7.86 19.01
CA ILE A 141 -13.34 6.66 18.68
C ILE A 141 -12.67 5.48 19.36
N SER A 142 -13.39 4.78 20.27
CA SER A 142 -12.78 3.68 21.01
C SER A 142 -13.69 2.45 21.12
N ASN A 143 -13.08 1.24 21.05
CA ASN A 143 -13.80 -0.04 21.13
C ASN A 143 -14.99 -0.15 20.15
N CYS A 144 -14.87 0.47 18.98
CA CYS A 144 -15.93 0.45 17.97
C CYS A 144 -15.59 -0.53 16.84
N SER A 145 -16.60 -1.03 16.15
CA SER A 145 -16.39 -1.85 14.96
C SER A 145 -17.31 -1.44 13.81
N PHE A 146 -16.79 -1.62 12.59
CA PHE A 146 -17.60 -1.54 11.39
C PHE A 146 -17.49 -2.86 10.60
N ASP A 147 -18.62 -3.40 10.19
CA ASP A 147 -18.70 -4.58 9.32
C ASP A 147 -19.49 -4.23 8.06
N GLY A 148 -18.85 -4.31 6.91
CA GLY A 148 -19.53 -3.97 5.65
C GLY A 148 -18.60 -3.39 4.58
N THR A 149 -19.18 -2.51 3.75
CA THR A 149 -18.49 -1.94 2.60
C THR A 149 -18.36 -0.43 2.71
N VAL A 150 -17.14 0.08 2.55
CA VAL A 150 -16.85 1.53 2.45
C VAL A 150 -16.20 1.82 1.12
N GLU A 151 -16.83 2.66 0.30
CA GLU A 151 -16.37 2.97 -1.06
C GLU A 151 -16.29 4.48 -1.28
N GLY A 152 -15.21 4.94 -1.91
CA GLY A 152 -15.04 6.36 -2.21
C GLY A 152 -13.93 6.64 -3.22
N LEU A 153 -13.35 7.85 -3.18
CA LEU A 153 -12.21 8.24 -4.02
C LEU A 153 -10.98 8.58 -3.18
N ASN A 154 -11.08 9.56 -2.28
CA ASN A 154 -9.95 10.07 -1.52
C ASN A 154 -10.24 10.01 -0.02
N MET A 155 -9.25 9.61 0.77
CA MET A 155 -9.35 9.52 2.24
C MET A 155 -10.50 8.59 2.67
N ILE A 156 -10.33 7.31 2.35
CA ILE A 156 -11.34 6.28 2.62
C ILE A 156 -10.84 5.36 3.72
N GLY A 157 -11.59 5.27 4.81
CA GLY A 157 -11.25 4.41 5.94
C GLY A 157 -12.45 3.58 6.43
N GLY A 158 -12.20 2.38 6.89
CA GLY A 158 -13.24 1.53 7.42
C GLY A 158 -13.93 2.11 8.66
N ILE A 159 -13.19 2.84 9.51
CA ILE A 159 -13.70 3.52 10.70
C ILE A 159 -13.86 5.02 10.45
N ALA A 160 -12.81 5.70 9.98
CA ALA A 160 -12.83 7.12 9.71
C ALA A 160 -12.17 7.46 8.36
N GLY A 161 -12.76 8.36 7.58
CA GLY A 161 -12.13 8.89 6.37
C GLY A 161 -10.85 9.66 6.72
N GLU A 162 -10.96 10.60 7.64
CA GLU A 162 -9.85 11.38 8.19
C GLU A 162 -9.79 11.25 9.71
N ASN A 163 -8.59 11.10 10.27
CA ASN A 163 -8.35 11.07 11.70
C ASN A 163 -7.30 12.11 12.11
N TYR A 164 -7.71 13.12 12.84
CA TYR A 164 -6.88 14.13 13.50
C TYR A 164 -6.84 13.94 15.03
N GLY A 165 -7.71 13.09 15.56
CA GLY A 165 -7.84 12.77 16.98
C GLY A 165 -7.26 11.39 17.32
N SER A 166 -8.05 10.56 18.03
CA SER A 166 -7.64 9.23 18.46
C SER A 166 -8.63 8.16 18.00
N ILE A 167 -8.11 7.03 17.49
CA ILE A 167 -8.87 5.81 17.23
C ILE A 167 -8.15 4.68 17.98
N ASP A 168 -8.85 4.01 18.91
CA ASP A 168 -8.24 3.03 19.80
C ASP A 168 -9.10 1.78 19.96
N GLY A 169 -8.49 0.58 19.88
CA GLY A 169 -9.18 -0.70 20.05
C GLY A 169 -10.31 -0.97 19.06
N CYS A 170 -10.28 -0.35 17.87
CA CYS A 170 -11.33 -0.48 16.87
C CYS A 170 -11.08 -1.62 15.88
N ALA A 171 -12.17 -2.14 15.29
CA ALA A 171 -12.08 -3.25 14.34
C ALA A 171 -12.85 -2.97 13.04
N MET A 172 -12.30 -3.43 11.92
CA MET A 172 -12.92 -3.40 10.60
C MET A 172 -13.01 -4.79 10.00
N SER A 173 -14.17 -5.13 9.39
CA SER A 173 -14.38 -6.33 8.58
C SER A 173 -15.22 -6.00 7.33
N GLY A 174 -15.07 -6.80 6.26
CA GLY A 174 -15.74 -6.54 4.98
C GLY A 174 -14.80 -6.01 3.91
N SER A 175 -15.07 -4.84 3.32
CA SER A 175 -14.24 -4.28 2.24
C SER A 175 -14.15 -2.75 2.27
N VAL A 176 -12.97 -2.22 1.94
CA VAL A 176 -12.72 -0.78 1.77
C VAL A 176 -12.08 -0.55 0.41
N SER A 177 -12.65 0.37 -0.39
CA SER A 177 -12.10 0.70 -1.70
C SER A 177 -12.05 2.20 -1.97
N GLY A 178 -10.93 2.66 -2.52
CA GLY A 178 -10.68 4.06 -2.87
C GLY A 178 -9.55 4.21 -3.87
N LYS A 179 -9.33 5.43 -4.35
CA LYS A 179 -8.22 5.73 -5.29
C LYS A 179 -6.98 6.24 -4.58
N ARG A 180 -7.13 7.07 -3.56
CA ARG A 180 -6.00 7.68 -2.84
C ARG A 180 -6.29 7.72 -1.35
N TYR A 181 -5.29 7.38 -0.53
CA TYR A 181 -5.39 7.31 0.92
C TYR A 181 -6.51 6.37 1.38
N THR A 182 -6.33 5.08 1.11
CA THR A 182 -7.31 4.05 1.48
C THR A 182 -6.74 3.18 2.61
N GLY A 183 -7.47 3.09 3.72
CA GLY A 183 -7.03 2.28 4.88
C GLY A 183 -8.16 1.52 5.55
N GLY A 184 -7.84 0.38 6.14
CA GLY A 184 -8.83 -0.43 6.85
C GLY A 184 -9.43 0.29 8.05
N ILE A 185 -8.67 1.15 8.74
CA ILE A 185 -9.14 1.94 9.89
C ILE A 185 -9.33 3.41 9.47
N ALA A 186 -8.30 4.05 8.92
CA ALA A 186 -8.39 5.44 8.49
C ALA A 186 -7.83 5.64 7.09
N GLY A 187 -8.45 6.50 6.29
CA GLY A 187 -7.88 6.90 5.00
C GLY A 187 -6.64 7.77 5.18
N TYR A 188 -6.77 8.84 5.94
CA TYR A 188 -5.72 9.80 6.26
C TYR A 188 -5.64 10.02 7.76
N SER A 189 -4.45 9.97 8.36
CA SER A 189 -4.28 10.18 9.80
C SER A 189 -3.07 11.06 10.12
N THR A 190 -3.26 12.09 10.92
CA THR A 190 -2.20 12.82 11.62
C THR A 190 -2.29 12.62 13.14
N GLY A 191 -3.33 11.94 13.61
CA GLY A 191 -3.58 11.62 15.00
C GLY A 191 -3.00 10.28 15.45
N TYR A 192 -3.61 9.71 16.47
CA TYR A 192 -3.23 8.42 17.04
C TYR A 192 -4.18 7.31 16.55
N ILE A 193 -3.60 6.15 16.19
CA ILE A 193 -4.34 4.91 15.94
C ILE A 193 -3.64 3.80 16.74
N GLY A 194 -4.35 3.21 17.71
CA GLY A 194 -3.78 2.20 18.60
C GLY A 194 -4.64 0.95 18.73
N GLU A 195 -4.00 -0.20 18.94
CA GLU A 195 -4.64 -1.49 19.24
C GLU A 195 -5.78 -1.88 18.27
N CYS A 196 -5.77 -1.30 17.04
CA CYS A 196 -6.81 -1.52 16.04
C CYS A 196 -6.55 -2.77 15.20
N LYS A 197 -7.64 -3.40 14.75
CA LYS A 197 -7.59 -4.60 13.94
C LYS A 197 -8.33 -4.42 12.62
N ASN A 198 -7.66 -4.69 11.51
CA ASN A 198 -8.28 -4.84 10.20
C ASN A 198 -8.38 -6.32 9.80
N SER A 199 -9.55 -6.73 9.33
CA SER A 199 -9.80 -8.02 8.68
C SER A 199 -10.54 -7.84 7.35
N ALA A 200 -10.72 -6.59 6.91
CA ALA A 200 -11.33 -6.26 5.63
C ALA A 200 -10.33 -6.31 4.49
N SER A 201 -10.81 -6.59 3.29
CA SER A 201 -10.06 -6.48 2.05
C SER A 201 -9.94 -5.02 1.63
N ILE A 202 -8.72 -4.56 1.30
CA ILE A 202 -8.42 -3.18 0.94
C ILE A 202 -7.97 -3.10 -0.51
N ASN A 203 -8.77 -2.48 -1.40
CA ASN A 203 -8.47 -2.33 -2.83
C ASN A 203 -8.12 -3.64 -3.55
N THR A 204 -8.73 -4.76 -3.18
CA THR A 204 -8.44 -6.10 -3.72
C THR A 204 -9.15 -6.41 -5.04
N SER A 205 -9.90 -5.47 -5.59
CA SER A 205 -10.59 -5.59 -6.87
C SER A 205 -10.39 -4.34 -7.73
N ILE A 206 -10.14 -4.54 -9.01
CA ILE A 206 -10.16 -3.45 -9.99
C ILE A 206 -11.62 -3.25 -10.38
N THR A 207 -12.19 -2.10 -10.06
CA THR A 207 -13.44 -1.69 -10.69
C THR A 207 -13.10 -1.47 -12.16
N GLU A 208 -13.56 -2.34 -13.07
CA GLU A 208 -13.48 -2.13 -14.51
C GLU A 208 -14.25 -0.85 -14.86
N GLY A 209 -13.64 0.28 -14.67
CA GLY A 209 -13.92 1.48 -15.44
C GLY A 209 -13.41 1.13 -16.84
N GLY A 210 -14.32 0.59 -17.67
CA GLY A 210 -13.95 0.06 -18.95
C GLY A 210 -13.15 1.06 -19.75
N LEU A 211 -11.86 0.83 -19.90
CA LEU A 211 -11.14 1.22 -21.09
C LEU A 211 -11.76 0.43 -22.22
N GLU A 212 -12.92 0.89 -22.72
CA GLU A 212 -13.41 0.42 -24.02
C GLU A 212 -12.35 0.84 -25.04
N LEU A 213 -11.57 -0.15 -25.49
CA LEU A 213 -10.59 0.04 -26.59
C LEU A 213 -11.23 0.72 -27.82
N SER A 214 -12.56 0.74 -27.92
CA SER A 214 -13.34 1.46 -28.90
C SER A 214 -13.32 2.99 -28.74
N GLN A 215 -12.93 3.53 -27.58
CA GLN A 215 -12.83 4.96 -27.30
C GLN A 215 -11.39 5.50 -27.38
N LEU A 216 -10.40 4.64 -27.56
CA LEU A 216 -9.02 5.05 -27.84
C LEU A 216 -8.95 5.62 -29.27
N ASN A 217 -9.07 6.93 -29.35
CA ASN A 217 -8.81 7.67 -30.59
C ASN A 217 -7.31 7.64 -30.86
N LEU A 218 -6.88 7.00 -31.94
CA LEU A 218 -5.47 6.93 -32.34
C LEU A 218 -4.80 8.30 -32.45
N ALA A 219 -5.58 9.39 -32.58
CA ALA A 219 -5.06 10.76 -32.60
C ALA A 219 -4.53 11.23 -31.25
N ASP A 220 -5.05 10.71 -30.14
CA ASP A 220 -4.63 11.08 -28.79
C ASP A 220 -3.30 10.39 -28.38
N ILE A 221 -2.94 9.30 -29.06
CA ILE A 221 -1.68 8.57 -28.86
C ILE A 221 -0.49 9.31 -29.51
N VAL A 222 -0.75 10.14 -30.52
CA VAL A 222 0.29 10.80 -31.33
C VAL A 222 0.67 12.19 -30.76
N ASN A 223 -0.14 12.74 -29.87
CA ASN A 223 0.14 14.02 -29.21
C ASN A 223 -0.09 13.88 -27.69
N PRO A 224 0.90 13.36 -26.94
CA PRO A 224 0.84 13.40 -25.50
C PRO A 224 1.12 14.86 -25.04
N GLU A 225 0.15 15.73 -25.14
CA GLU A 225 0.06 16.79 -24.13
C GLU A 225 -0.21 16.05 -22.83
N LEU A 226 0.81 15.97 -22.00
CA LEU A 226 0.71 15.52 -20.61
C LEU A 226 -0.37 16.36 -19.94
N THR A 227 -1.59 15.87 -19.96
CA THR A 227 -2.57 16.23 -18.94
C THR A 227 -1.89 15.93 -17.62
N SER A 228 -1.94 16.88 -16.70
CA SER A 228 -1.35 16.81 -15.38
C SER A 228 -1.59 15.40 -14.75
N ALA A 229 -0.63 14.90 -14.00
CA ALA A 229 -0.69 13.59 -13.34
C ALA A 229 -1.92 13.39 -12.42
N GLU A 230 -2.75 14.40 -12.26
CA GLU A 230 -4.02 14.39 -11.51
C GLU A 230 -5.15 13.61 -12.19
N ASP A 231 -5.06 13.30 -13.49
CA ASP A 231 -6.11 12.60 -14.24
C ASP A 231 -5.81 11.11 -14.53
N ALA A 232 -4.68 10.58 -14.09
CA ALA A 232 -4.40 9.16 -14.20
C ALA A 232 -5.29 8.39 -13.19
N ASP A 233 -6.03 7.40 -13.68
CA ASP A 233 -6.86 6.47 -12.88
C ASP A 233 -5.97 5.50 -12.06
N VAL A 234 -5.08 6.04 -11.24
CA VAL A 234 -4.08 5.31 -10.48
C VAL A 234 -4.52 5.21 -9.01
N VAL A 235 -4.51 3.99 -8.47
CA VAL A 235 -4.67 3.77 -7.02
C VAL A 235 -3.32 4.01 -6.34
N SER A 236 -3.31 4.80 -5.27
CA SER A 236 -2.13 5.05 -4.45
C SER A 236 -2.44 5.08 -2.96
N ASP A 237 -1.40 4.87 -2.17
CA ASP A 237 -1.43 5.01 -0.71
C ASP A 237 -2.51 4.11 -0.08
N SER A 238 -2.36 2.78 -0.26
CA SER A 238 -3.25 1.77 0.29
C SER A 238 -2.60 1.05 1.47
N GLY A 239 -3.27 1.00 2.62
CA GLY A 239 -2.76 0.32 3.81
C GLY A 239 -3.82 -0.47 4.56
N GLY A 240 -3.43 -1.56 5.20
CA GLY A 240 -4.32 -2.38 6.00
C GLY A 240 -4.94 -1.63 7.19
N VAL A 241 -4.24 -0.62 7.73
CA VAL A 241 -4.72 0.24 8.83
C VAL A 241 -4.95 1.66 8.34
N ALA A 242 -3.96 2.28 7.70
CA ALA A 242 -4.08 3.65 7.22
C ALA A 242 -3.57 3.80 5.77
N GLY A 243 -4.23 4.61 4.96
CA GLY A 243 -3.70 4.97 3.63
C GLY A 243 -2.45 5.85 3.75
N TYR A 244 -2.56 6.94 4.49
CA TYR A 244 -1.46 7.83 4.85
C TYR A 244 -1.42 8.09 6.36
N SER A 245 -0.22 8.16 6.94
CA SER A 245 -0.06 8.57 8.32
C SER A 245 1.19 9.45 8.53
N SER A 246 1.01 10.62 9.12
CA SER A 246 2.07 11.40 9.75
C SER A 246 1.94 11.46 11.27
N GLY A 247 0.97 10.74 11.84
CA GLY A 247 0.75 10.56 13.26
C GLY A 247 1.44 9.31 13.83
N VAL A 248 0.79 8.69 14.81
CA VAL A 248 1.30 7.49 15.49
C VAL A 248 0.36 6.31 15.23
N LEU A 249 0.92 5.21 14.72
CA LEU A 249 0.28 3.90 14.66
C LEU A 249 0.99 2.97 15.65
N SER A 250 0.25 2.36 16.58
CA SER A 250 0.85 1.54 17.63
C SER A 250 0.05 0.27 17.90
N ALA A 251 0.72 -0.87 17.94
CA ALA A 251 0.14 -2.17 18.27
C ALA A 251 -1.09 -2.54 17.41
N CYS A 252 -1.12 -2.07 16.15
CA CYS A 252 -2.19 -2.39 15.22
C CYS A 252 -1.91 -3.70 14.48
N ARG A 253 -2.99 -4.38 14.06
CA ARG A 253 -2.89 -5.65 13.35
C ARG A 253 -3.72 -5.64 12.07
N ASN A 254 -3.12 -6.12 10.99
CA ASN A 254 -3.80 -6.40 9.74
C ASN A 254 -3.83 -7.91 9.47
N ASP A 255 -5.04 -8.47 9.31
CA ASP A 255 -5.29 -9.84 8.85
C ASP A 255 -5.92 -9.87 7.44
N GLY A 256 -6.31 -8.70 6.89
CA GLY A 256 -6.95 -8.57 5.59
C GLY A 256 -5.95 -8.43 4.45
N GLU A 257 -6.34 -8.84 3.26
CA GLU A 257 -5.56 -8.65 2.03
C GLU A 257 -5.54 -7.18 1.62
N VAL A 258 -4.39 -6.66 1.15
CA VAL A 258 -4.20 -5.27 0.74
C VAL A 258 -3.66 -5.20 -0.67
N GLY A 259 -4.37 -4.47 -1.54
CA GLY A 259 -3.95 -4.18 -2.90
C GLY A 259 -4.36 -5.24 -3.92
N TYR A 260 -3.86 -5.10 -5.14
CA TYR A 260 -4.18 -5.96 -6.28
C TYR A 260 -2.90 -6.24 -7.09
N PRO A 261 -2.71 -7.46 -7.64
CA PRO A 261 -1.49 -7.82 -8.38
C PRO A 261 -1.16 -6.83 -9.49
N HIS A 262 0.08 -6.36 -9.51
CA HIS A 262 0.61 -5.43 -10.54
C HIS A 262 -0.12 -4.07 -10.65
N TYR A 263 -0.87 -3.68 -9.63
CA TYR A 263 -1.66 -2.45 -9.63
C TYR A 263 -1.51 -1.70 -8.30
N GLY A 264 -1.45 -0.38 -8.36
CA GLY A 264 -1.32 0.48 -7.19
C GLY A 264 0.13 0.83 -6.83
N TYR A 265 0.27 1.97 -6.16
CA TYR A 265 1.54 2.55 -5.69
C TYR A 265 1.45 2.79 -4.19
N ASN A 266 2.58 2.68 -3.48
CA ASN A 266 2.65 2.87 -2.03
C ASN A 266 1.64 1.95 -1.31
N VAL A 267 1.82 0.63 -1.45
CA VAL A 267 0.94 -0.37 -0.84
C VAL A 267 1.63 -0.99 0.36
N GLY A 268 1.00 -0.89 1.53
CA GLY A 268 1.57 -1.41 2.78
C GLY A 268 0.59 -2.25 3.58
N GLY A 269 1.06 -3.31 4.21
CA GLY A 269 0.22 -4.16 5.05
C GLY A 269 -0.38 -3.43 6.24
N ILE A 270 0.27 -2.37 6.74
CA ILE A 270 -0.23 -1.49 7.80
C ILE A 270 -0.54 -0.09 7.25
N VAL A 271 0.41 0.53 6.56
CA VAL A 271 0.21 1.88 6.04
C VAL A 271 0.78 2.04 4.65
N GLY A 272 0.00 2.64 3.74
CA GLY A 272 0.45 2.88 2.36
C GLY A 272 1.65 3.82 2.32
N ARG A 273 1.54 5.00 2.92
CA ARG A 273 2.62 5.98 3.03
C ARG A 273 2.69 6.61 4.41
N GLN A 274 3.89 6.75 4.96
CA GLN A 274 4.07 7.27 6.32
C GLN A 274 5.24 8.26 6.44
N ALA A 275 5.07 9.30 7.29
CA ALA A 275 6.10 10.24 7.75
C ALA A 275 6.14 10.37 9.28
N GLY A 276 5.24 9.68 9.99
CA GLY A 276 5.10 9.68 11.45
C GLY A 276 5.87 8.55 12.14
N TYR A 277 5.21 7.88 13.06
CA TYR A 277 5.76 6.75 13.83
C TYR A 277 4.86 5.52 13.73
N VAL A 278 5.45 4.39 13.31
CA VAL A 278 4.78 3.09 13.29
C VAL A 278 5.53 2.15 14.23
N ASN A 279 4.84 1.61 15.22
CA ASN A 279 5.47 0.83 16.29
C ASN A 279 4.67 -0.40 16.66
N GLN A 280 5.36 -1.54 16.80
CA GLN A 280 4.77 -2.80 17.27
C GLN A 280 3.54 -3.25 16.48
N CYS A 281 3.46 -2.92 15.19
CA CYS A 281 2.36 -3.34 14.33
C CYS A 281 2.67 -4.69 13.68
N GLU A 282 1.62 -5.47 13.42
CA GLU A 282 1.73 -6.81 12.85
C GLU A 282 0.90 -6.93 11.57
N ASN A 283 1.50 -7.44 10.50
CA ASN A 283 0.78 -7.80 9.28
C ASN A 283 0.78 -9.32 9.06
N TYR A 284 -0.40 -9.87 8.81
CA TYR A 284 -0.63 -11.27 8.43
C TYR A 284 -1.31 -11.39 7.08
N GLY A 285 -1.88 -10.29 6.56
CA GLY A 285 -2.51 -10.27 5.26
C GLY A 285 -1.50 -10.25 4.11
N GLN A 286 -1.86 -10.81 2.97
CA GLN A 286 -1.09 -10.67 1.74
C GLN A 286 -1.11 -9.22 1.26
N VAL A 287 0.04 -8.72 0.75
CA VAL A 287 0.19 -7.37 0.23
C VAL A 287 0.58 -7.43 -1.23
N LEU A 288 -0.25 -6.85 -2.10
CA LEU A 288 -0.12 -6.92 -3.55
C LEU A 288 -0.07 -5.51 -4.15
N GLY A 289 0.87 -5.24 -5.05
CA GLY A 289 0.96 -3.92 -5.64
C GLY A 289 1.80 -3.87 -6.91
N ARG A 290 2.02 -2.68 -7.42
CA ARG A 290 2.89 -2.45 -8.56
C ARG A 290 4.26 -1.92 -8.14
N LYS A 291 4.29 -0.86 -7.35
CA LYS A 291 5.54 -0.19 -6.97
C LYS A 291 5.46 0.36 -5.56
N ASP A 292 6.58 0.32 -4.85
CA ASP A 292 6.71 0.75 -3.46
C ASP A 292 5.76 -0.07 -2.58
N VAL A 293 6.02 -1.41 -2.53
CA VAL A 293 5.18 -2.40 -1.86
C VAL A 293 5.90 -2.93 -0.63
N GLY A 294 5.29 -2.80 0.54
CA GLY A 294 5.92 -3.22 1.80
C GLY A 294 4.97 -3.99 2.72
N GLY A 295 5.49 -4.99 3.41
CA GLY A 295 4.70 -5.78 4.36
C GLY A 295 4.12 -4.97 5.52
N ILE A 296 4.77 -3.85 5.88
CA ILE A 296 4.29 -2.88 6.88
C ILE A 296 4.00 -1.53 6.22
N VAL A 297 4.95 -0.97 5.48
CA VAL A 297 4.86 0.37 4.89
C VAL A 297 5.17 0.31 3.40
N GLY A 298 4.29 0.84 2.55
CA GLY A 298 4.59 0.99 1.12
C GLY A 298 5.74 1.99 0.89
N GLN A 299 5.58 3.22 1.32
CA GLN A 299 6.60 4.27 1.27
C GLN A 299 6.84 4.92 2.63
N MET A 300 8.08 4.90 3.09
CA MET A 300 8.56 5.69 4.24
C MET A 300 9.10 7.03 3.75
N GLU A 301 8.43 8.10 4.11
CA GLU A 301 8.95 9.46 3.95
C GLU A 301 9.78 9.86 5.17
N PRO A 302 10.91 10.55 4.99
CA PRO A 302 11.65 11.07 6.11
C PRO A 302 10.84 12.16 6.83
N PHE A 303 10.90 12.16 8.15
CA PHE A 303 10.45 13.30 8.94
C PHE A 303 11.39 14.48 8.69
N LEU A 304 10.86 15.58 8.20
CA LEU A 304 11.62 16.75 7.80
C LEU A 304 11.49 17.85 8.84
N GLN A 305 12.62 18.32 9.39
CA GLN A 305 12.70 19.45 10.30
C GLN A 305 13.53 20.58 9.69
N LEU A 306 13.00 21.78 9.62
CA LEU A 306 13.74 22.92 9.09
C LEU A 306 14.90 23.26 10.02
N LYS A 307 16.14 23.06 9.56
CA LYS A 307 17.38 23.43 10.27
C LYS A 307 17.70 24.90 10.11
N SER A 308 17.66 25.39 8.89
CA SER A 308 17.94 26.77 8.57
C SER A 308 17.24 27.20 7.28
N ALA A 309 16.83 28.45 7.24
CA ALA A 309 16.40 29.08 6.01
C ALA A 309 17.09 30.42 5.86
N MET A 310 17.63 30.68 4.69
CA MET A 310 18.33 31.90 4.37
C MET A 310 17.48 32.75 3.44
N THR A 311 17.20 33.96 3.86
CA THR A 311 16.61 34.97 2.98
C THR A 311 17.68 35.90 2.49
N LEU A 312 17.65 36.31 1.22
CA LEU A 312 18.61 37.21 0.65
C LEU A 312 18.65 38.56 1.42
N SER A 313 17.50 39.01 1.92
CA SER A 313 17.42 40.22 2.76
C SER A 313 18.14 40.05 4.13
N GLY A 314 18.04 38.88 4.77
CA GLY A 314 18.76 38.59 6.02
C GLY A 314 20.26 38.58 5.84
N GLU A 315 20.75 37.96 4.78
CA GLU A 315 22.18 37.87 4.49
C GLU A 315 22.79 39.25 4.09
N LEU A 316 22.05 40.05 3.34
CA LEU A 316 22.42 41.43 3.02
C LEU A 316 22.47 42.31 4.29
N TYR A 317 21.52 42.11 5.23
CA TYR A 317 21.53 42.84 6.49
C TYR A 317 22.77 42.45 7.34
N THR A 318 23.08 41.16 7.40
CA THR A 318 24.27 40.63 8.10
C THR A 318 25.56 41.20 7.47
N LEU A 319 25.64 41.26 6.14
CA LEU A 319 26.75 41.83 5.42
C LEU A 319 26.92 43.32 5.78
N ASN A 320 25.83 44.10 5.85
CA ASN A 320 25.84 45.49 6.26
C ASN A 320 26.34 45.67 7.73
N GLN A 321 25.93 44.77 8.62
CA GLN A 321 26.41 44.82 9.99
C GLN A 321 27.92 44.54 10.09
N LEU A 322 28.40 43.48 9.43
CA LEU A 322 29.81 43.08 9.45
C LEU A 322 30.70 44.17 8.82
N THR A 323 30.28 44.77 7.69
CA THR A 323 31.02 45.88 7.08
C THR A 323 31.07 47.12 7.97
N THR A 324 29.96 47.45 8.66
CA THR A 324 29.91 48.58 9.62
C THR A 324 30.79 48.31 10.83
N GLN A 325 30.83 47.09 11.35
CA GLN A 325 31.69 46.65 12.44
C GLN A 325 33.17 46.78 12.03
N ALA A 326 33.50 46.18 10.86
CA ALA A 326 34.84 46.28 10.30
C ALA A 326 35.32 47.72 10.12
N MET A 327 34.47 48.65 9.62
CA MET A 327 34.74 50.09 9.53
C MET A 327 34.94 50.75 10.90
N GLY A 328 34.15 50.31 11.91
CA GLY A 328 34.27 50.81 13.28
C GLY A 328 35.54 50.40 13.98
N ASN A 329 36.00 49.16 13.80
CA ASN A 329 37.21 48.58 14.39
C ASN A 329 38.49 49.15 13.75
N LEU A 330 38.40 49.67 12.55
CA LEU A 330 39.52 50.11 11.71
C LEU A 330 39.75 51.63 11.69
N SER A 331 39.60 52.30 12.79
CA SER A 331 39.86 53.74 12.90
C SER A 331 41.35 54.06 12.67
N GLY A 332 41.68 54.52 11.47
CA GLY A 332 43.07 54.90 11.05
C GLY A 332 43.52 54.31 9.70
N MET A 333 42.63 53.65 8.98
CA MET A 333 42.91 52.99 7.71
C MET A 333 43.24 53.89 6.54
N SER A 334 43.90 53.34 5.53
CA SER A 334 44.10 53.99 4.24
C SER A 334 42.76 54.29 3.58
N ARG A 335 42.64 55.41 2.85
CA ARG A 335 41.42 55.80 2.14
C ARG A 335 40.88 54.66 1.26
N GLN A 336 41.74 53.90 0.65
CA GLN A 336 41.40 52.82 -0.28
C GLN A 336 40.55 51.71 0.35
N MET A 337 40.81 51.37 1.61
CA MET A 337 40.10 50.33 2.36
C MET A 337 38.71 50.82 2.81
N ASN A 338 38.63 52.06 3.30
CA ASN A 338 37.38 52.68 3.64
C ASN A 338 36.47 52.81 2.38
N ASP A 339 37.03 53.12 1.21
CA ASP A 339 36.28 53.24 -0.04
C ASP A 339 35.71 51.88 -0.45
N VAL A 340 36.40 50.74 -0.28
CA VAL A 340 35.92 49.40 -0.59
C VAL A 340 34.81 48.96 0.39
N LEU A 341 35.01 49.12 1.70
CA LEU A 341 33.99 48.76 2.70
C LEU A 341 32.74 49.64 2.56
N ASN A 342 32.88 50.92 2.27
CA ASN A 342 31.74 51.77 1.91
C ASN A 342 31.04 51.32 0.62
N GLY A 343 31.81 50.86 -0.35
CA GLY A 343 31.26 50.28 -1.58
C GLY A 343 30.42 49.02 -1.29
N ILE A 344 30.90 48.10 -0.48
CA ILE A 344 30.19 46.89 -0.06
C ILE A 344 28.92 47.28 0.70
N ASN A 345 29.05 48.18 1.70
CA ASN A 345 27.92 48.61 2.51
C ASN A 345 26.83 49.31 1.67
N ASN A 346 27.20 50.19 0.73
CA ASN A 346 26.25 50.85 -0.14
C ASN A 346 25.58 49.88 -1.13
N ASN A 347 26.33 48.93 -1.68
CA ASN A 347 25.79 47.92 -2.58
C ASN A 347 24.80 47.00 -1.88
N SER A 348 25.15 46.52 -0.66
CA SER A 348 24.28 45.66 0.12
C SER A 348 23.04 46.41 0.63
N SER A 349 23.18 47.67 1.07
CA SER A 349 22.04 48.53 1.47
C SER A 349 21.09 48.81 0.28
N SER A 350 21.64 49.11 -0.89
CA SER A 350 20.84 49.33 -2.10
C SER A 350 20.07 48.07 -2.52
N ALA A 351 20.69 46.90 -2.43
CA ALA A 351 20.03 45.61 -2.67
C ALA A 351 18.94 45.31 -1.63
N LEU A 352 19.22 45.59 -0.35
CA LEU A 352 18.26 45.44 0.72
C LEU A 352 17.04 46.33 0.58
N ASP A 353 17.23 47.63 0.24
CA ASP A 353 16.13 48.57 -0.01
C ASP A 353 15.25 48.13 -1.18
N LYS A 354 15.84 47.57 -2.23
CA LYS A 354 15.09 47.03 -3.38
C LYS A 354 14.25 45.79 -2.99
N LEU A 355 14.77 44.92 -2.13
CA LEU A 355 14.06 43.73 -1.67
C LEU A 355 12.91 44.05 -0.69
N THR A 356 13.11 45.03 0.20
CA THR A 356 12.12 45.34 1.24
C THR A 356 11.06 46.35 0.80
N GLY A 357 11.25 47.02 -0.34
CA GLY A 357 10.34 48.07 -0.85
C GLY A 357 10.20 49.26 0.09
N ASN A 358 11.15 49.48 1.01
CA ASN A 358 11.02 50.40 2.12
C ASN A 358 11.85 51.66 1.95
N ASN A 359 11.17 52.79 1.82
CA ASN A 359 11.75 54.11 1.99
C ASN A 359 11.80 54.44 3.50
N GLY A 360 12.78 53.90 4.21
CA GLY A 360 13.26 54.54 5.42
C GLY A 360 12.70 54.13 6.78
N GLU A 361 12.35 52.84 7.02
CA GLU A 361 12.27 52.33 8.39
C GLU A 361 12.95 50.93 8.47
N THR A 362 14.01 50.81 9.25
CA THR A 362 14.77 49.57 9.45
C THR A 362 14.00 48.61 10.33
N ALA A 363 13.24 47.70 9.71
CA ALA A 363 12.80 46.52 10.39
C ALA A 363 13.93 45.47 10.36
N ASN A 364 14.35 45.03 11.52
CA ASN A 364 15.38 44.01 11.74
C ASN A 364 14.84 42.62 11.34
N PRO A 365 15.24 42.02 10.23
CA PRO A 365 14.92 40.64 9.95
C PRO A 365 15.91 39.75 10.67
N GLY A 366 15.55 39.35 11.91
CA GLY A 366 16.37 38.42 12.70
C GLY A 366 16.48 37.05 12.05
N THR A 367 17.66 36.47 12.15
CA THR A 367 17.86 35.03 11.98
C THR A 367 16.88 34.31 12.90
N VAL A 368 15.98 33.54 12.34
CA VAL A 368 15.12 32.63 13.09
C VAL A 368 15.92 31.34 13.32
N GLU A 369 16.61 31.23 14.47
CA GLU A 369 16.96 29.92 15.00
C GLU A 369 15.66 29.30 15.48
N ALA A 370 15.24 28.21 14.86
CA ALA A 370 14.09 27.45 15.29
C ALA A 370 14.42 26.76 16.62
N SER A 371 13.90 27.29 17.71
CA SER A 371 13.84 26.52 18.95
C SER A 371 12.78 25.44 18.81
N PRO A 372 13.04 24.20 19.26
CA PRO A 372 12.06 23.13 19.17
C PRO A 372 10.93 23.40 20.17
N THR A 373 9.81 23.91 19.68
CA THR A 373 8.56 23.93 20.44
C THR A 373 7.60 22.96 19.80
N ALA A 374 7.10 22.06 20.64
CA ALA A 374 6.08 21.08 20.33
C ALA A 374 4.97 21.66 19.45
N ALA A 375 4.59 20.91 18.42
CA ALA A 375 3.48 21.20 17.54
C ALA A 375 2.19 21.31 18.34
N GLY A 376 1.78 22.53 18.62
CA GLY A 376 0.43 22.85 19.07
C GLY A 376 -0.41 23.12 17.83
N ALA A 377 -1.45 22.32 17.64
CA ALA A 377 -2.43 22.46 16.56
C ALA A 377 -2.95 23.90 16.50
N ALA A 378 -2.80 24.54 15.35
CA ALA A 378 -3.47 25.79 15.05
C ALA A 378 -4.63 25.49 14.08
N GLU A 379 -5.83 25.83 14.52
CA GLU A 379 -7.07 25.73 13.75
C GLU A 379 -6.99 26.50 12.41
N PRO A 380 -7.51 25.93 11.31
CA PRO A 380 -7.73 26.68 10.10
C PRO A 380 -9.08 27.43 10.20
N THR A 381 -9.03 28.75 10.22
CA THR A 381 -10.20 29.63 10.03
C THR A 381 -10.75 29.48 8.59
N PRO A 382 -12.07 29.36 8.40
CA PRO A 382 -12.65 29.24 7.05
C PRO A 382 -12.61 30.59 6.32
N GLY A 383 -11.93 30.62 5.18
CA GLY A 383 -11.92 31.74 4.25
C GLY A 383 -13.18 31.73 3.38
N GLU A 384 -13.82 32.89 3.30
CA GLU A 384 -14.99 33.19 2.48
C GLU A 384 -14.80 32.84 1.00
N THR A 385 -15.77 32.13 0.46
CA THR A 385 -15.94 31.88 -0.99
C THR A 385 -16.26 33.15 -1.75
N ALA A 386 -15.42 33.53 -2.72
CA ALA A 386 -15.75 34.50 -3.76
C ALA A 386 -16.03 33.76 -5.07
N GLU A 387 -17.24 33.93 -5.60
CA GLU A 387 -17.66 33.45 -6.91
C GLU A 387 -16.83 34.04 -8.06
N PRO A 388 -16.48 33.30 -9.12
CA PRO A 388 -15.88 33.87 -10.30
C PRO A 388 -16.96 34.31 -11.30
N THR A 389 -16.94 35.64 -11.63
CA THR A 389 -17.67 36.19 -12.76
C THR A 389 -17.00 35.84 -14.08
N ALA A 390 -17.78 35.41 -15.04
CA ALA A 390 -17.42 35.12 -16.42
C ALA A 390 -16.88 36.36 -17.17
N GLY A 391 -15.80 36.20 -17.90
CA GLY A 391 -15.22 37.16 -18.81
C GLY A 391 -14.84 36.52 -20.14
N GLU A 392 -15.20 37.20 -21.18
CA GLU A 392 -15.27 36.85 -22.60
C GLU A 392 -13.97 36.42 -23.27
N THR A 393 -14.14 35.52 -24.24
CA THR A 393 -13.21 35.00 -25.24
C THR A 393 -12.69 36.08 -26.23
N THR A 394 -11.39 36.03 -26.55
CA THR A 394 -10.85 36.48 -27.84
C THR A 394 -9.77 35.52 -28.32
N GLU A 395 -9.96 34.97 -29.50
CA GLU A 395 -9.02 34.14 -30.26
C GLU A 395 -7.78 34.92 -30.72
N PRO A 396 -6.65 34.23 -30.92
CA PRO A 396 -5.71 34.67 -31.96
C PRO A 396 -5.33 33.56 -32.95
N THR A 397 -5.21 34.01 -34.16
CA THR A 397 -4.90 33.37 -35.43
C THR A 397 -3.57 32.59 -35.49
N ALA A 398 -3.62 31.53 -36.30
CA ALA A 398 -2.54 30.60 -36.64
C ALA A 398 -1.38 31.20 -37.44
N GLY A 399 -0.18 30.70 -37.20
CA GLY A 399 1.01 30.85 -38.04
C GLY A 399 1.72 29.51 -38.19
N GLU A 400 1.99 29.11 -39.42
CA GLU A 400 2.58 27.84 -39.87
C GLU A 400 4.05 27.61 -39.45
N PRO A 401 4.52 26.39 -39.22
CA PRO A 401 5.91 26.07 -38.93
C PRO A 401 6.67 25.48 -40.13
N THR A 402 7.88 25.90 -40.31
CA THR A 402 8.87 25.35 -41.23
C THR A 402 9.71 24.26 -40.54
N ALA A 403 9.95 23.15 -41.23
CA ALA A 403 10.65 21.97 -40.79
C ALA A 403 12.20 22.14 -40.69
N PRO A 404 12.89 21.42 -39.79
CA PRO A 404 14.32 21.28 -39.77
C PRO A 404 14.82 19.91 -40.26
N GLY A 405 15.96 19.96 -40.91
CA GLY A 405 16.61 18.79 -41.53
C GLY A 405 17.41 17.92 -40.56
N THR A 406 17.51 16.67 -40.95
CA THR A 406 18.25 15.57 -40.37
C THR A 406 19.75 15.69 -40.55
N THR A 407 20.56 15.38 -39.53
CA THR A 407 21.94 14.92 -39.66
C THR A 407 22.28 13.86 -38.59
N ASP A 408 22.94 12.82 -39.07
CA ASP A 408 23.34 11.56 -38.45
C ASP A 408 24.61 11.71 -37.57
N PRO A 409 24.79 10.96 -36.45
CA PRO A 409 25.99 11.05 -35.62
C PRO A 409 27.03 10.02 -35.98
N GLY A 410 28.24 10.50 -36.21
CA GLY A 410 29.44 9.68 -36.42
C GLY A 410 30.18 9.36 -35.12
N THR A 411 30.56 8.11 -35.01
CA THR A 411 31.44 7.52 -33.98
C THR A 411 32.88 8.06 -34.04
N SER A 412 33.50 8.31 -32.86
CA SER A 412 34.98 8.28 -32.76
C SER A 412 35.46 8.03 -31.33
N ASP A 413 36.43 7.17 -31.22
CA ASP A 413 37.15 6.50 -30.16
C ASP A 413 38.05 7.43 -29.31
N PRO A 414 38.31 7.15 -28.01
CA PRO A 414 39.13 7.99 -27.13
C PRO A 414 40.58 7.62 -27.14
N GLY A 415 41.42 8.59 -27.49
CA GLY A 415 42.86 8.48 -27.35
C GLY A 415 43.38 9.05 -26.02
N THR A 416 44.19 8.24 -25.36
CA THR A 416 45.02 8.57 -24.18
C THR A 416 46.09 9.61 -24.47
N THR A 417 46.28 10.64 -23.59
CA THR A 417 47.57 11.34 -23.44
C THR A 417 47.76 11.90 -22.02
N ASP A 418 48.96 11.73 -21.55
CA ASP A 418 49.65 11.97 -20.28
C ASP A 418 49.72 13.49 -19.88
N PRO A 419 49.78 13.84 -18.57
CA PRO A 419 49.79 15.22 -18.12
C PRO A 419 51.18 15.82 -18.05
N GLY A 420 51.42 16.85 -18.85
CA GLY A 420 52.63 17.69 -18.76
C GLY A 420 52.41 18.95 -17.91
N THR A 421 53.32 19.14 -16.98
CA THR A 421 53.48 20.36 -16.18
C THR A 421 53.80 21.58 -17.03
N THR A 422 53.10 22.71 -16.81
CA THR A 422 53.63 24.06 -17.15
C THR A 422 53.05 25.13 -16.21
N ASP A 423 53.92 25.98 -15.85
CA ASP A 423 54.03 27.20 -15.06
C ASP A 423 52.89 28.29 -15.32
N PRO A 424 52.46 29.06 -14.31
CA PRO A 424 51.40 30.04 -14.47
C PRO A 424 51.85 31.37 -15.07
N GLY A 425 51.48 31.60 -16.29
CA GLY A 425 51.64 32.88 -16.98
C GLY A 425 50.41 33.80 -16.76
N THR A 426 50.73 35.03 -16.38
CA THR A 426 49.83 36.17 -16.19
C THR A 426 49.04 36.53 -17.45
N GLY A 427 47.74 36.81 -17.25
CA GLY A 427 46.99 37.74 -18.11
C GLY A 427 45.98 37.10 -19.04
N GLY A 428 44.69 37.31 -18.76
CA GLY A 428 43.57 37.05 -19.68
C GLY A 428 42.26 37.24 -18.95
N GLY A 429 41.67 38.42 -19.09
CA GLY A 429 40.31 38.68 -18.61
C GLY A 429 39.34 37.76 -19.34
N THR A 430 38.69 36.88 -18.59
CA THR A 430 37.59 36.08 -19.10
C THR A 430 36.33 36.91 -18.99
N ASP A 431 35.82 37.36 -20.15
CA ASP A 431 34.43 37.85 -20.26
C ASP A 431 33.51 36.71 -19.82
N LEU A 432 32.87 36.90 -18.66
CA LEU A 432 31.81 36.02 -18.18
C LEU A 432 30.59 36.16 -19.09
N PRO A 433 29.90 35.09 -19.48
CA PRO A 433 28.70 35.18 -20.29
C PRO A 433 27.67 36.08 -19.58
N GLN A 434 27.07 37.01 -20.33
CA GLN A 434 25.97 37.83 -19.84
C GLN A 434 24.80 36.90 -19.49
N LEU A 435 24.38 36.94 -18.24
CA LEU A 435 23.19 36.22 -17.75
C LEU A 435 21.94 36.95 -18.31
N PRO A 436 20.88 36.19 -18.65
CA PRO A 436 19.63 36.80 -19.09
C PRO A 436 19.01 37.65 -17.97
N ASP A 437 18.37 38.75 -18.33
CA ASP A 437 17.62 39.59 -17.40
C ASP A 437 16.40 38.79 -16.87
N VAL A 438 16.49 38.36 -15.63
CA VAL A 438 15.39 37.69 -14.89
C VAL A 438 14.85 38.71 -13.89
N ASN A 439 13.57 39.03 -13.97
CA ASN A 439 12.90 39.88 -12.99
C ASN A 439 12.76 39.14 -11.66
N LEU A 440 13.53 39.57 -10.66
CA LEU A 440 13.39 39.07 -9.27
C LEU A 440 12.30 39.85 -8.53
N PRO A 441 11.63 39.26 -7.54
CA PRO A 441 10.86 40.04 -6.59
C PRO A 441 11.78 41.06 -5.90
N GLY A 442 11.57 42.36 -6.11
CA GLY A 442 12.35 43.41 -5.48
C GLY A 442 13.43 44.10 -6.33
N ASP A 443 13.37 44.05 -7.65
CA ASP A 443 14.25 44.80 -8.57
C ASP A 443 15.78 44.56 -8.43
N ILE A 444 16.22 43.47 -7.85
CA ILE A 444 17.64 43.06 -7.86
C ILE A 444 18.03 42.62 -9.26
N SER A 445 19.13 43.15 -9.79
CA SER A 445 19.58 42.90 -11.16
C SER A 445 20.94 42.20 -11.23
N SER A 446 21.27 41.65 -12.39
CA SER A 446 22.60 41.12 -12.70
C SER A 446 23.72 42.16 -12.48
N ALA A 447 23.38 43.47 -12.59
CA ALA A 447 24.31 44.53 -12.29
C ALA A 447 24.67 44.60 -10.78
N ASP A 448 23.72 44.39 -9.88
CA ASP A 448 23.97 44.34 -8.42
C ASP A 448 24.91 43.19 -8.06
N LEU A 449 24.70 42.02 -8.65
CA LEU A 449 25.60 40.87 -8.51
C LEU A 449 27.02 41.15 -9.05
N SER A 450 27.14 41.82 -10.17
CA SER A 450 28.42 42.22 -10.76
C SER A 450 29.18 43.22 -9.88
N ASN A 451 28.47 44.19 -9.31
CA ASN A 451 29.07 45.17 -8.37
C ASN A 451 29.56 44.51 -7.08
N MET A 452 28.84 43.54 -6.54
CA MET A 452 29.28 42.79 -5.36
C MET A 452 30.49 41.91 -5.65
N ARG A 453 30.55 41.24 -6.82
CA ARG A 453 31.73 40.48 -7.24
C ARG A 453 32.97 41.35 -7.42
N GLU A 454 32.83 42.55 -7.95
CA GLU A 454 33.93 43.49 -8.05
C GLU A 454 34.42 43.91 -6.66
N SER A 455 33.51 44.20 -5.73
CA SER A 455 33.85 44.50 -4.34
C SER A 455 34.57 43.31 -3.65
N MET A 456 34.21 42.06 -3.95
CA MET A 456 34.89 40.85 -3.44
C MET A 456 36.33 40.74 -3.97
N ASN A 457 36.55 41.00 -5.25
CA ASN A 457 37.90 40.99 -5.85
C ASN A 457 38.79 42.04 -5.20
N GLN A 458 38.27 43.27 -4.96
CA GLN A 458 38.99 44.35 -4.29
C GLN A 458 39.30 43.97 -2.83
N LEU A 459 38.35 43.34 -2.11
CA LEU A 459 38.56 42.85 -0.76
C LEU A 459 39.65 41.78 -0.67
N ALA A 460 39.69 40.85 -1.63
CA ALA A 460 40.70 39.80 -1.69
C ALA A 460 42.14 40.39 -1.81
N VAL A 461 42.31 41.45 -2.59
CA VAL A 461 43.58 42.17 -2.73
C VAL A 461 43.96 42.82 -1.40
N ILE A 462 43.02 43.40 -0.66
CA ILE A 462 43.30 44.01 0.64
C ILE A 462 43.63 42.93 1.69
N MET A 463 42.91 41.83 1.74
CA MET A 463 43.15 40.73 2.66
C MET A 463 44.56 40.13 2.49
N SER A 464 45.03 39.99 1.26
CA SER A 464 46.40 39.46 1.01
C SER A 464 47.52 40.37 1.59
N ASN A 465 47.22 41.65 1.90
CA ASN A 465 48.16 42.62 2.45
C ASN A 465 47.94 42.96 3.90
N SER A 466 46.99 42.34 4.59
CA SER A 466 46.58 42.62 5.97
C SER A 466 47.17 41.64 6.96
N THR A 467 47.44 42.10 8.22
CA THR A 467 47.97 41.25 9.32
C THR A 467 47.25 41.55 10.64
N GLY A 468 47.08 40.51 11.52
CA GLY A 468 46.48 40.63 12.84
C GLY A 468 44.95 40.68 12.86
N ASP A 469 44.35 41.27 13.90
CA ASP A 469 42.87 41.34 14.14
C ASP A 469 42.08 41.88 12.94
N MET A 470 42.75 42.72 12.14
CA MET A 470 42.23 43.27 10.89
C MET A 470 41.97 42.18 9.84
N ALA A 471 42.76 41.12 9.84
CA ALA A 471 42.56 40.04 8.89
C ALA A 471 41.30 39.22 9.23
N GLU A 472 40.94 39.09 10.52
CA GLU A 472 39.74 38.33 10.94
C GLU A 472 38.44 39.04 10.55
N ASP A 473 38.34 40.37 10.76
CA ASP A 473 37.17 41.16 10.32
C ASP A 473 37.00 41.11 8.79
N MET A 474 38.12 41.17 8.04
CA MET A 474 38.07 41.12 6.58
C MET A 474 37.70 39.73 6.06
N VAL A 475 38.15 38.67 6.74
CA VAL A 475 37.76 37.27 6.43
C VAL A 475 36.26 37.12 6.62
N ALA A 476 35.68 37.60 7.74
CA ALA A 476 34.28 37.55 8.03
C ALA A 476 33.42 38.27 6.95
N VAL A 477 33.83 39.51 6.58
CA VAL A 477 33.16 40.29 5.52
C VAL A 477 33.26 39.56 4.14
N GLY A 478 34.45 38.98 3.83
CA GLY A 478 34.68 38.23 2.60
C GLY A 478 33.83 37.00 2.47
N GLN A 479 33.73 36.21 3.58
CA GLN A 479 32.87 35.02 3.63
C GLN A 479 31.40 35.38 3.46
N GLN A 480 30.95 36.42 4.17
CA GLN A 480 29.56 36.87 4.07
C GLN A 480 29.24 37.43 2.68
N LEU A 481 30.12 38.17 2.08
CA LEU A 481 29.97 38.68 0.72
C LEU A 481 29.92 37.55 -0.30
N SER A 482 30.74 36.51 -0.12
CA SER A 482 30.71 35.27 -0.92
C SER A 482 29.34 34.59 -0.87
N ARG A 483 28.76 34.48 0.33
CA ARG A 483 27.40 33.92 0.53
C ARG A 483 26.35 34.73 -0.19
N VAL A 484 26.35 36.04 -0.02
CA VAL A 484 25.39 36.95 -0.69
C VAL A 484 25.51 36.83 -2.23
N ILE A 485 26.72 36.78 -2.77
CA ILE A 485 26.94 36.60 -4.20
C ILE A 485 26.39 35.27 -4.70
N MET A 486 26.59 34.17 -3.95
CA MET A 486 26.07 32.85 -4.30
C MET A 486 24.54 32.83 -4.26
N LEU A 487 23.93 33.42 -3.23
CA LEU A 487 22.47 33.51 -3.09
C LEU A 487 21.85 34.41 -4.19
N MET A 488 22.47 35.51 -4.55
CA MET A 488 22.02 36.33 -5.67
C MET A 488 22.11 35.59 -7.00
N ALA A 489 23.17 34.82 -7.23
CA ALA A 489 23.33 34.00 -8.44
C ALA A 489 22.25 32.89 -8.50
N SER A 490 21.96 32.28 -7.38
CA SER A 490 20.89 31.27 -7.27
C SER A 490 19.52 31.88 -7.54
N ALA A 491 19.22 33.01 -6.93
CA ALA A 491 17.96 33.73 -7.12
C ALA A 491 17.77 34.22 -8.60
N LEU A 492 18.84 34.66 -9.24
CA LEU A 492 18.82 35.05 -10.67
C LEU A 492 18.64 33.87 -11.62
N SER A 493 19.11 32.66 -11.22
CA SER A 493 18.93 31.44 -12.01
C SER A 493 17.57 30.80 -11.83
N GLY A 494 16.74 31.30 -10.89
CA GLY A 494 15.42 30.72 -10.56
C GLY A 494 15.51 29.38 -9.84
N SER A 495 16.71 28.97 -9.34
CA SER A 495 16.91 27.73 -8.61
C SER A 495 16.97 28.00 -7.11
N ASN A 496 15.95 27.59 -6.38
CA ASN A 496 16.01 27.52 -4.91
C ASN A 496 16.96 26.37 -4.53
N MET A 497 17.95 26.66 -3.69
CA MET A 497 18.86 25.64 -3.18
C MET A 497 18.23 25.01 -1.94
N THR A 498 17.74 23.79 -2.07
CA THR A 498 17.31 22.98 -0.92
C THR A 498 18.32 21.88 -0.69
N ALA A 499 18.78 21.76 0.53
CA ALA A 499 19.66 20.71 0.98
C ALA A 499 18.94 19.88 2.05
N PHE A 500 19.11 18.58 1.98
CA PHE A 500 18.70 17.65 3.03
C PHE A 500 19.96 17.11 3.72
N GLU A 501 19.96 17.13 5.03
CA GLU A 501 20.98 16.52 5.87
C GLU A 501 20.36 15.34 6.57
N ASP A 502 20.80 14.14 6.22
CA ASP A 502 20.33 12.91 6.85
C ASP A 502 20.92 12.80 8.27
N VAL A 503 20.02 12.72 9.25
CA VAL A 503 20.35 12.60 10.68
C VAL A 503 19.86 11.30 11.28
N SER A 504 19.54 10.31 10.45
CA SER A 504 18.96 9.02 10.86
C SER A 504 19.93 8.16 11.70
N GLU A 505 21.22 8.44 11.64
CA GLU A 505 22.22 7.82 12.52
C GLU A 505 22.09 8.26 13.99
N ASP A 506 21.51 9.44 14.24
CA ASP A 506 21.21 9.89 15.61
C ASP A 506 19.90 9.26 16.09
N GLN A 507 20.03 8.17 16.85
CA GLN A 507 18.90 7.42 17.41
C GLN A 507 18.47 7.96 18.78
N SER A 508 18.73 9.22 19.10
CA SER A 508 18.28 9.78 20.37
C SER A 508 16.78 9.59 20.56
N ALA A 509 16.38 9.08 21.72
CA ALA A 509 15.04 8.59 22.02
C ALA A 509 13.94 9.67 22.07
N ASP A 510 14.31 10.94 21.96
CA ASP A 510 13.39 12.07 22.21
C ASP A 510 12.52 12.43 20.99
N GLU A 511 12.82 11.91 19.80
CA GLU A 511 12.04 12.17 18.59
C GLU A 511 11.72 10.88 17.82
N VAL A 512 10.46 10.48 17.88
CA VAL A 512 9.98 9.20 17.33
C VAL A 512 9.51 9.28 15.87
N ASN A 513 9.29 10.49 15.34
CA ASN A 513 8.82 10.69 13.95
C ASN A 513 9.84 10.22 12.91
N GLY A 514 9.35 9.80 11.74
CA GLY A 514 10.17 9.24 10.67
C GLY A 514 10.71 7.84 11.00
N ARG A 515 9.98 7.06 11.82
CA ARG A 515 10.44 5.75 12.27
C ARG A 515 9.40 4.65 12.11
N VAL A 516 9.87 3.48 11.67
CA VAL A 516 9.17 2.19 11.78
C VAL A 516 9.99 1.34 12.73
N ALA A 517 9.37 0.76 13.77
CA ALA A 517 10.12 0.07 14.79
C ALA A 517 9.35 -1.11 15.41
N ALA A 518 10.06 -2.21 15.64
CA ALA A 518 9.55 -3.41 16.31
C ALA A 518 8.27 -3.97 15.67
N CYS A 519 8.12 -3.79 14.36
CA CYS A 519 7.00 -4.31 13.59
C CYS A 519 7.31 -5.72 13.05
N VAL A 520 6.27 -6.50 12.81
CA VAL A 520 6.42 -7.87 12.30
C VAL A 520 5.54 -8.07 11.08
N ASN A 521 6.15 -8.46 9.97
CA ASN A 521 5.43 -8.94 8.81
C ASN A 521 5.44 -10.47 8.75
N ASN A 522 4.26 -11.08 8.69
CA ASN A 522 4.07 -12.52 8.50
C ASN A 522 3.34 -12.83 7.18
N GLY A 523 2.82 -11.82 6.49
CA GLY A 523 2.12 -11.95 5.21
C GLY A 523 3.10 -11.94 4.03
N ALA A 524 2.74 -12.61 2.95
CA ALA A 524 3.47 -12.54 1.69
C ALA A 524 3.34 -11.14 1.06
N VAL A 525 4.43 -10.67 0.43
CA VAL A 525 4.51 -9.36 -0.22
C VAL A 525 4.89 -9.56 -1.67
N GLU A 526 4.07 -9.06 -2.61
CA GLU A 526 4.32 -9.20 -4.04
C GLU A 526 4.14 -7.85 -4.76
N GLY A 527 5.08 -7.52 -5.65
CA GLY A 527 5.02 -6.29 -6.43
C GLY A 527 5.89 -6.32 -7.68
N ASP A 528 5.85 -5.23 -8.47
CA ASP A 528 6.73 -5.16 -9.64
C ASP A 528 8.12 -4.60 -9.29
N SER A 529 8.20 -3.53 -8.52
CA SER A 529 9.47 -2.84 -8.19
C SER A 529 9.44 -2.24 -6.79
N ASN A 530 10.60 -2.14 -6.14
CA ASN A 530 10.77 -1.64 -4.79
C ASN A 530 9.88 -2.41 -3.81
N VAL A 531 10.16 -3.69 -3.66
CA VAL A 531 9.38 -4.60 -2.83
C VAL A 531 10.17 -4.98 -1.59
N GLY A 532 9.60 -4.75 -0.41
CA GLY A 532 10.26 -5.04 0.86
C GLY A 532 9.34 -5.72 1.87
N GLY A 533 9.87 -6.62 2.67
CA GLY A 533 9.10 -7.31 3.69
C GLY A 533 8.59 -6.39 4.80
N ILE A 534 9.21 -5.22 5.01
CA ILE A 534 8.78 -4.17 5.93
C ILE A 534 8.44 -2.89 5.15
N ALA A 535 9.39 -2.34 4.39
CA ALA A 535 9.21 -1.10 3.65
C ALA A 535 9.46 -1.31 2.15
N GLY A 536 8.56 -0.88 1.29
CA GLY A 536 8.81 -0.86 -0.15
C GLY A 536 9.93 0.11 -0.51
N THR A 537 9.80 1.36 -0.09
CA THR A 537 10.77 2.43 -0.33
C THR A 537 10.96 3.32 0.90
N MET A 538 12.21 3.74 1.15
CA MET A 538 12.62 4.78 2.10
C MET A 538 13.23 5.93 1.29
N ALA A 539 12.44 6.94 0.94
CA ALA A 539 12.88 8.03 0.06
C ALA A 539 12.05 9.31 0.27
N ILE A 540 12.61 10.44 -0.17
CA ILE A 540 11.86 11.71 -0.25
C ILE A 540 10.98 11.66 -1.50
N GLU A 541 9.70 11.98 -1.36
CA GLU A 541 8.79 12.04 -2.51
C GLU A 541 9.17 13.18 -3.47
N TYR A 542 9.14 12.92 -4.78
CA TYR A 542 9.47 13.90 -5.81
C TYR A 542 8.47 15.07 -5.90
N GLU A 543 7.24 14.89 -5.40
CA GLU A 543 6.19 15.92 -5.37
C GLU A 543 6.15 16.72 -4.05
N PHE A 544 7.25 16.72 -3.30
CA PHE A 544 7.34 17.48 -2.06
C PHE A 544 7.04 18.96 -2.28
N ASP A 545 5.90 19.44 -1.77
CA ASP A 545 5.50 20.86 -1.82
C ASP A 545 6.33 21.70 -0.85
N MET A 546 7.49 22.09 -1.33
CA MET A 546 8.43 22.94 -0.60
C MET A 546 7.86 24.31 -0.26
N GLU A 547 7.10 24.90 -1.16
CA GLU A 547 6.52 26.24 -0.94
C GLU A 547 5.46 26.19 0.17
N GLY A 548 4.64 25.16 0.22
CA GLY A 548 3.65 24.96 1.29
C GLY A 548 4.30 24.74 2.66
N VAL A 549 5.35 23.93 2.73
CA VAL A 549 6.09 23.69 4.00
C VAL A 549 6.81 24.96 4.45
N LEU A 550 7.50 25.67 3.57
CA LEU A 550 8.25 26.87 3.92
C LEU A 550 7.36 28.06 4.27
N SER A 551 6.21 28.20 3.60
CA SER A 551 5.22 29.26 3.91
C SER A 551 4.69 29.14 5.34
N LYS A 552 4.62 27.94 5.88
CA LYS A 552 4.19 27.64 7.24
C LYS A 552 5.16 28.16 8.31
N TYR A 553 6.46 28.26 7.98
CA TYR A 553 7.52 28.67 8.93
C TYR A 553 7.99 30.11 8.78
N LEU A 554 7.87 30.73 7.59
CA LEU A 554 8.64 31.95 7.26
C LEU A 554 7.82 33.11 6.71
N GLY A 555 6.53 32.99 6.53
CA GLY A 555 5.71 34.04 5.96
C GLY A 555 6.10 34.36 4.49
N SER A 556 5.71 35.54 3.96
CA SER A 556 5.83 35.91 2.53
C SER A 556 7.23 36.38 2.09
N GLY A 557 8.31 35.93 2.69
CA GLY A 557 9.69 36.26 2.29
C GLY A 557 10.21 35.33 1.20
N SER A 558 10.89 35.83 0.17
CA SER A 558 11.55 34.97 -0.83
C SER A 558 12.73 34.22 -0.21
N ILE A 559 12.58 32.91 -0.03
CA ILE A 559 13.64 32.04 0.47
C ILE A 559 14.54 31.68 -0.71
N VAL A 560 15.84 31.72 -0.51
CA VAL A 560 16.84 31.45 -1.55
C VAL A 560 17.63 30.17 -1.25
N SER A 561 17.65 29.75 0.01
CA SER A 561 18.27 28.50 0.42
C SER A 561 17.62 28.00 1.69
N SER A 562 17.35 26.70 1.76
CA SER A 562 16.85 26.02 2.97
C SER A 562 17.62 24.73 3.18
N THR A 563 17.82 24.37 4.46
CA THR A 563 18.38 23.08 4.85
C THR A 563 17.38 22.41 5.78
N PHE A 564 17.03 21.17 5.47
CA PHE A 564 16.19 20.34 6.31
C PHE A 564 17.02 19.20 6.91
N LEU A 565 16.75 18.88 8.17
CA LEU A 565 17.16 17.62 8.75
C LEU A 565 16.14 16.57 8.32
N ALA A 566 16.60 15.48 7.73
CA ALA A 566 15.79 14.36 7.30
C ALA A 566 16.05 13.16 8.22
N LYS A 567 15.00 12.55 8.77
CA LYS A 567 15.09 11.37 9.63
C LYS A 567 14.18 10.28 9.11
N CYS A 568 14.76 9.11 8.79
CA CYS A 568 14.03 7.94 8.28
C CYS A 568 14.69 6.67 8.83
N ILE A 569 14.06 5.98 9.78
CA ILE A 569 14.64 4.85 10.51
C ILE A 569 13.71 3.64 10.43
N CYS A 570 14.24 2.51 9.94
CA CYS A 570 13.63 1.19 10.02
C CYS A 570 14.45 0.36 11.00
N SER A 571 13.90 -0.01 12.18
CA SER A 571 14.69 -0.62 13.23
C SER A 571 13.95 -1.68 14.04
N ASP A 572 14.67 -2.73 14.41
CA ASP A 572 14.15 -3.84 15.23
C ASP A 572 12.96 -4.57 14.58
N ASP A 573 12.79 -4.43 13.27
CA ASP A 573 11.68 -4.99 12.52
C ASP A 573 11.99 -6.41 12.04
N ILE A 574 10.96 -7.27 11.95
CA ILE A 574 11.10 -8.68 11.58
C ILE A 574 10.19 -8.99 10.38
N ASN A 575 10.78 -9.52 9.33
CA ASN A 575 10.02 -10.09 8.21
C ASN A 575 10.10 -11.63 8.22
N ASN A 576 8.95 -12.29 8.34
CA ASN A 576 8.78 -13.74 8.21
C ASN A 576 8.08 -14.14 6.90
N GLY A 577 7.44 -13.19 6.22
CA GLY A 577 6.71 -13.43 4.98
C GLY A 577 7.63 -13.47 3.76
N SER A 578 7.26 -14.21 2.73
CA SER A 578 7.94 -14.19 1.44
C SER A 578 7.85 -12.83 0.76
N VAL A 579 8.89 -12.45 0.03
CA VAL A 579 8.95 -11.19 -0.72
C VAL A 579 9.26 -11.49 -2.17
N THR A 580 8.34 -11.19 -3.07
CA THR A 580 8.50 -11.46 -4.50
C THR A 580 8.39 -10.17 -5.31
N ALA A 581 9.40 -9.87 -6.11
CA ALA A 581 9.37 -8.78 -7.07
C ALA A 581 9.38 -9.32 -8.51
N LYS A 582 8.76 -8.60 -9.42
CA LYS A 582 8.89 -8.89 -10.84
C LYS A 582 10.16 -8.26 -11.44
N LYS A 583 10.58 -7.11 -10.89
CA LYS A 583 11.68 -6.27 -11.37
C LYS A 583 12.64 -5.90 -10.24
N ASP A 584 13.27 -4.74 -10.34
CA ASP A 584 14.36 -4.30 -9.50
C ASP A 584 13.97 -3.95 -8.06
N ASN A 585 14.95 -4.08 -7.17
CA ASN A 585 14.96 -3.69 -5.77
C ASN A 585 13.99 -4.53 -4.93
N CYS A 586 14.39 -5.79 -4.66
CA CYS A 586 13.68 -6.71 -3.79
C CYS A 586 14.50 -6.98 -2.51
N GLY A 587 13.92 -6.72 -1.34
CA GLY A 587 14.62 -6.90 -0.06
C GLY A 587 13.76 -7.52 1.03
N GLY A 588 14.35 -8.37 1.86
CA GLY A 588 13.65 -9.00 2.97
C GLY A 588 13.09 -8.01 3.99
N VAL A 589 13.66 -6.81 4.09
CA VAL A 589 13.18 -5.70 4.93
C VAL A 589 12.81 -4.49 4.08
N ALA A 590 13.72 -3.96 3.27
CA ALA A 590 13.42 -2.82 2.42
C ALA A 590 13.76 -3.08 0.95
N GLY A 591 12.87 -2.71 0.03
CA GLY A 591 13.16 -2.79 -1.41
C GLY A 591 14.23 -1.77 -1.82
N LEU A 592 13.97 -0.49 -1.57
CA LEU A 592 14.86 0.64 -1.84
C LEU A 592 15.04 1.52 -0.61
N ALA A 593 16.29 1.83 -0.24
CA ALA A 593 16.61 2.78 0.82
C ALA A 593 17.54 3.88 0.28
N ASP A 594 16.95 5.02 -0.10
CA ASP A 594 17.70 6.19 -0.61
C ASP A 594 18.06 7.19 0.50
N VAL A 595 17.30 7.21 1.60
CA VAL A 595 17.49 8.08 2.77
C VAL A 595 17.25 7.28 4.03
N GLY A 596 18.01 7.53 5.07
CA GLY A 596 17.74 6.95 6.38
C GLY A 596 18.73 5.85 6.80
N THR A 597 18.28 4.95 7.66
CA THR A 597 19.04 3.80 8.12
C THR A 597 18.16 2.57 8.34
N VAL A 598 18.69 1.40 8.01
CA VAL A 598 18.11 0.09 8.36
C VAL A 598 18.98 -0.52 9.45
N TYR A 599 18.42 -0.71 10.64
CA TYR A 599 19.18 -1.07 11.83
C TYR A 599 18.52 -2.18 12.64
N ALA A 600 19.30 -3.19 13.03
CA ALA A 600 18.86 -4.31 13.87
C ALA A 600 17.64 -5.07 13.34
N CYS A 601 17.42 -5.05 12.02
CA CYS A 601 16.30 -5.72 11.38
C CYS A 601 16.62 -7.18 11.06
N GLN A 602 15.55 -8.00 10.88
CA GLN A 602 15.69 -9.43 10.67
C GLN A 602 14.84 -9.88 9.47
N GLY A 603 15.45 -10.55 8.48
CA GLY A 603 14.80 -11.11 7.30
C GLY A 603 14.84 -12.64 7.30
N TYR A 604 13.68 -13.28 7.34
CA TYR A 604 13.51 -14.73 7.41
C TYR A 604 12.69 -15.33 6.27
N GLY A 605 11.82 -14.53 5.64
CA GLY A 605 11.07 -14.96 4.46
C GLY A 605 11.96 -15.05 3.22
N SER A 606 11.62 -15.94 2.29
CA SER A 606 12.28 -16.02 0.97
C SER A 606 12.19 -14.68 0.23
N VAL A 607 13.26 -14.33 -0.48
CA VAL A 607 13.34 -13.11 -1.29
C VAL A 607 13.63 -13.47 -2.73
N GLU A 608 12.71 -13.16 -3.63
CA GLU A 608 12.81 -13.55 -5.04
C GLU A 608 12.53 -12.37 -5.97
N SER A 609 13.31 -12.26 -7.05
CA SER A 609 12.97 -11.40 -8.17
C SER A 609 13.05 -12.16 -9.49
N LEU A 610 11.92 -12.16 -10.23
CA LEU A 610 11.77 -12.95 -11.46
C LEU A 610 12.64 -12.45 -12.62
N GLU A 611 12.73 -11.13 -12.81
CA GLU A 611 13.36 -10.51 -13.98
C GLU A 611 14.32 -9.36 -13.61
N GLY A 612 14.39 -8.98 -12.31
CA GLY A 612 15.06 -7.76 -11.88
C GLY A 612 16.42 -7.93 -11.26
N SER A 613 17.02 -6.82 -10.90
CA SER A 613 18.33 -6.68 -10.26
C SER A 613 18.21 -6.06 -8.85
N CYS A 614 19.27 -6.17 -8.06
CA CYS A 614 19.36 -5.67 -6.68
C CYS A 614 18.43 -6.42 -5.73
N ILE A 615 18.80 -7.65 -5.39
CA ILE A 615 18.04 -8.52 -4.50
C ILE A 615 18.89 -8.84 -3.26
N GLY A 616 18.32 -8.63 -2.06
CA GLY A 616 19.04 -8.86 -0.81
C GLY A 616 18.15 -9.38 0.32
N GLY A 617 18.72 -10.22 1.19
CA GLY A 617 18.01 -10.77 2.33
C GLY A 617 17.52 -9.73 3.34
N ILE A 618 18.09 -8.51 3.33
CA ILE A 618 17.63 -7.34 4.10
C ILE A 618 17.21 -6.21 3.16
N VAL A 619 18.08 -5.74 2.27
CA VAL A 619 17.76 -4.60 1.42
C VAL A 619 18.06 -4.92 -0.04
N GLY A 620 17.12 -4.65 -0.94
CA GLY A 620 17.37 -4.79 -2.38
C GLY A 620 18.46 -3.83 -2.82
N ARG A 621 18.23 -2.53 -2.69
CA ARG A 621 19.21 -1.48 -2.97
C ARG A 621 19.24 -0.46 -1.83
N SER A 622 20.44 -0.14 -1.34
CA SER A 622 20.65 0.89 -0.34
C SER A 622 21.70 1.91 -0.78
N ASN A 623 21.33 3.17 -0.76
CA ASN A 623 22.21 4.33 -0.87
C ASN A 623 22.52 4.95 0.52
N THR A 624 22.20 4.24 1.59
CA THR A 624 22.31 4.66 2.98
C THR A 624 22.83 3.52 3.86
N SER A 625 22.89 3.71 5.17
CA SER A 625 23.48 2.78 6.13
C SER A 625 22.57 1.58 6.43
N VAL A 626 23.14 0.36 6.32
CA VAL A 626 22.52 -0.90 6.76
C VAL A 626 23.43 -1.54 7.81
N ARG A 627 22.94 -1.74 9.02
CA ARG A 627 23.81 -2.20 10.12
C ARG A 627 23.12 -3.13 11.11
N ASP A 628 23.93 -3.96 11.74
CA ASP A 628 23.52 -4.87 12.82
C ASP A 628 22.31 -5.73 12.49
N SER A 629 22.09 -6.02 11.19
CA SER A 629 20.91 -6.70 10.68
C SER A 629 21.21 -8.16 10.32
N TYR A 630 20.17 -9.02 10.34
CA TYR A 630 20.30 -10.46 10.27
C TYR A 630 19.45 -11.02 9.14
N ALA A 631 20.06 -11.73 8.19
CA ALA A 631 19.34 -12.45 7.13
C ALA A 631 19.52 -13.95 7.24
N MET A 632 18.43 -14.71 7.24
CA MET A 632 18.44 -16.17 7.20
C MET A 632 17.27 -16.65 6.32
N CYS A 633 17.51 -16.76 5.01
CA CYS A 633 16.48 -17.05 4.02
C CYS A 633 17.09 -17.55 2.71
N SER A 634 16.26 -17.97 1.75
CA SER A 634 16.64 -18.09 0.34
C SER A 634 16.60 -16.73 -0.35
N VAL A 635 17.58 -16.45 -1.21
CA VAL A 635 17.63 -15.23 -2.02
C VAL A 635 17.86 -15.63 -3.47
N GLU A 636 16.93 -15.24 -4.36
CA GLU A 636 16.97 -15.60 -5.77
C GLU A 636 16.77 -14.35 -6.65
N GLY A 637 17.57 -14.24 -7.73
CA GLY A 637 17.47 -13.11 -8.65
C GLY A 637 18.45 -13.18 -9.81
N THR A 638 18.40 -12.19 -10.71
CA THR A 638 19.16 -12.23 -11.97
C THR A 638 20.52 -11.54 -11.91
N GLU A 639 20.66 -10.43 -11.20
CA GLU A 639 21.89 -9.64 -11.10
C GLU A 639 21.94 -8.88 -9.76
N TYR A 640 23.11 -8.66 -9.19
CA TYR A 640 23.31 -8.03 -7.88
C TYR A 640 22.54 -8.73 -6.76
N VAL A 641 22.86 -9.99 -6.51
CA VAL A 641 22.22 -10.82 -5.50
C VAL A 641 23.11 -10.92 -4.27
N GLY A 642 22.61 -10.51 -3.12
CA GLY A 642 23.39 -10.49 -1.87
C GLY A 642 22.65 -11.01 -0.65
N GLY A 643 23.39 -11.65 0.25
CA GLY A 643 22.81 -12.18 1.47
C GLY A 643 22.23 -11.12 2.40
N ILE A 644 22.79 -9.91 2.42
CA ILE A 644 22.26 -8.75 3.13
C ILE A 644 21.68 -7.74 2.14
N ALA A 645 22.46 -7.35 1.12
CA ALA A 645 22.04 -6.33 0.18
C ALA A 645 22.37 -6.72 -1.27
N GLY A 646 21.45 -6.46 -2.20
CA GLY A 646 21.78 -6.56 -3.62
C GLY A 646 22.83 -5.53 -4.01
N TYR A 647 22.59 -4.28 -3.68
CA TYR A 647 23.50 -3.14 -3.86
C TYR A 647 23.51 -2.29 -2.59
N ALA A 648 24.69 -1.91 -2.08
CA ALA A 648 24.81 -1.06 -0.91
C ALA A 648 26.01 -0.12 -0.94
N THR A 649 25.87 1.06 -0.32
CA THR A 649 26.97 2.01 -0.08
C THR A 649 27.63 1.79 1.28
N GLU A 650 26.84 1.44 2.32
CA GLU A 650 27.34 1.22 3.68
C GLU A 650 26.74 -0.04 4.31
N LEU A 651 27.59 -0.95 4.78
CA LEU A 651 27.22 -2.21 5.43
C LEU A 651 28.10 -2.49 6.63
N SER A 652 27.53 -2.62 7.83
CA SER A 652 28.32 -2.92 9.01
C SER A 652 27.60 -3.83 10.02
N GLY A 653 28.36 -4.74 10.64
CA GLY A 653 27.87 -5.59 11.72
C GLY A 653 26.81 -6.63 11.31
N CYS A 654 26.48 -6.78 10.04
CA CYS A 654 25.43 -7.64 9.55
C CYS A 654 25.84 -9.12 9.55
N VAL A 655 24.84 -10.01 9.73
CA VAL A 655 25.05 -11.47 9.75
C VAL A 655 24.17 -12.14 8.69
N SER A 656 24.79 -12.93 7.82
CA SER A 656 24.11 -13.63 6.73
C SER A 656 24.27 -15.16 6.84
N LEU A 657 23.13 -15.86 6.86
CA LEU A 657 23.02 -17.31 6.73
C LEU A 657 21.95 -17.62 5.66
N VAL A 658 22.30 -17.41 4.39
CA VAL A 658 21.37 -17.46 3.27
C VAL A 658 21.71 -18.53 2.27
N GLY A 659 20.69 -19.02 1.54
CA GLY A 659 20.84 -19.83 0.33
C GLY A 659 20.80 -18.93 -0.90
N ILE A 660 21.83 -19.02 -1.74
CA ILE A 660 21.89 -18.42 -3.07
C ILE A 660 22.33 -19.55 -4.02
N ASP A 661 21.36 -20.17 -4.69
CA ASP A 661 21.63 -21.39 -5.48
C ASP A 661 22.09 -21.08 -6.90
N ASP A 662 21.51 -20.12 -7.57
CA ASP A 662 21.89 -19.70 -8.91
C ASP A 662 22.87 -18.52 -8.86
N LEU A 663 24.18 -18.82 -8.96
CA LEU A 663 25.23 -17.83 -9.00
C LEU A 663 25.14 -17.02 -10.31
N THR A 664 24.63 -15.83 -10.20
CA THR A 664 24.53 -14.86 -11.29
C THR A 664 25.73 -13.91 -11.31
N ALA A 665 25.77 -12.97 -12.24
CA ALA A 665 26.75 -11.89 -12.21
C ALA A 665 26.55 -11.03 -10.94
N CYS A 666 27.64 -10.71 -10.25
CA CYS A 666 27.60 -9.91 -9.02
C CYS A 666 26.79 -10.56 -7.88
N SER A 667 27.11 -11.83 -7.53
CA SER A 667 26.53 -12.51 -6.36
C SER A 667 27.51 -12.55 -5.19
N GLY A 668 27.02 -12.28 -3.97
CA GLY A 668 27.84 -12.31 -2.75
C GLY A 668 27.05 -12.72 -1.51
N ALA A 669 27.70 -13.44 -0.59
CA ALA A 669 27.06 -13.88 0.65
C ALA A 669 26.69 -12.71 1.60
N ILE A 670 27.26 -11.53 1.40
CA ILE A 670 26.90 -10.28 2.08
C ILE A 670 26.21 -9.32 1.10
N ALA A 671 26.87 -9.02 -0.04
CA ALA A 671 26.30 -8.10 -1.01
C ALA A 671 26.63 -8.52 -2.44
N GLY A 672 25.68 -8.35 -3.36
CA GLY A 672 25.94 -8.47 -4.80
C GLY A 672 26.97 -7.43 -5.25
N TRP A 673 26.81 -6.18 -4.82
CA TRP A 673 27.77 -5.10 -4.98
C TRP A 673 27.80 -4.21 -3.73
N ALA A 674 28.98 -3.71 -3.35
CA ALA A 674 29.14 -2.74 -2.27
C ALA A 674 30.18 -1.67 -2.62
N ASP A 675 29.99 -0.42 -2.17
CA ASP A 675 30.98 0.63 -2.36
C ASP A 675 32.23 0.37 -1.50
N MET A 676 33.29 -0.08 -2.13
CA MET A 676 34.57 -0.39 -1.50
C MET A 676 35.59 0.78 -1.56
N THR A 677 35.18 1.93 -2.12
CA THR A 677 36.07 3.11 -2.27
C THR A 677 36.28 3.83 -0.95
N THR A 678 35.28 3.82 -0.06
CA THR A 678 35.37 4.38 1.28
C THR A 678 35.91 3.33 2.28
N GLN A 679 36.92 3.66 3.05
CA GLN A 679 37.67 2.68 3.86
C GLN A 679 36.80 2.01 4.94
N ASP A 680 35.83 2.73 5.49
CA ASP A 680 34.98 2.30 6.62
C ASP A 680 33.52 2.05 6.22
N ALA A 681 33.22 2.05 4.93
CA ALA A 681 31.85 1.86 4.45
C ALA A 681 31.35 0.41 4.64
N VAL A 682 32.23 -0.57 4.54
CA VAL A 682 31.90 -2.00 4.72
C VAL A 682 32.84 -2.60 5.75
N HIS A 683 32.32 -3.02 6.91
CA HIS A 683 33.15 -3.60 7.97
C HIS A 683 32.34 -4.52 8.90
N ASP A 684 33.03 -5.41 9.61
CA ASP A 684 32.50 -6.30 10.67
C ASP A 684 31.32 -7.21 10.28
N ASN A 685 31.09 -7.41 8.98
CA ASN A 685 30.05 -8.31 8.51
C ASN A 685 30.49 -9.78 8.59
N ILE A 686 29.53 -10.68 8.77
CA ILE A 686 29.77 -12.12 8.96
C ILE A 686 28.82 -12.92 8.07
N PHE A 687 29.33 -14.01 7.50
CA PHE A 687 28.50 -14.89 6.72
C PHE A 687 28.91 -16.36 6.86
N VAL A 688 27.95 -17.23 6.67
CA VAL A 688 28.15 -18.68 6.56
C VAL A 688 27.78 -19.08 5.14
N HIS A 689 28.78 -19.43 4.32
CA HIS A 689 28.55 -19.95 2.98
C HIS A 689 29.76 -20.80 2.54
N GLU A 690 29.52 -21.95 1.88
CA GLU A 690 30.59 -22.91 1.56
C GLU A 690 31.39 -22.53 0.32
N SER A 691 30.80 -21.82 -0.65
CA SER A 691 31.37 -21.63 -1.97
C SER A 691 31.32 -20.19 -2.49
N LEU A 692 30.58 -19.29 -1.83
CA LEU A 692 30.41 -17.89 -2.25
C LEU A 692 31.27 -16.95 -1.41
N GLY A 693 31.90 -15.97 -2.04
CA GLY A 693 32.61 -14.88 -1.35
C GLY A 693 31.63 -13.82 -0.78
N ALA A 694 32.18 -12.89 -0.03
CA ALA A 694 31.40 -11.87 0.66
C ALA A 694 30.68 -10.89 -0.28
N VAL A 695 31.41 -10.33 -1.25
CA VAL A 695 30.91 -9.33 -2.20
C VAL A 695 31.36 -9.71 -3.59
N ASP A 696 30.46 -9.74 -4.57
CA ASP A 696 30.77 -10.13 -5.97
C ASP A 696 31.63 -11.42 -6.06
N GLY A 697 31.28 -12.43 -5.28
CA GLY A 697 32.03 -13.69 -5.22
C GLY A 697 33.42 -13.58 -4.62
N ILE A 698 33.85 -12.42 -4.10
CA ILE A 698 35.20 -12.18 -3.56
C ILE A 698 35.14 -12.13 -2.01
N SER A 699 36.15 -12.76 -1.38
CA SER A 699 36.29 -12.69 0.09
C SER A 699 37.12 -11.48 0.49
N TYR A 700 36.50 -10.54 1.21
CA TYR A 700 37.13 -9.32 1.70
C TYR A 700 37.50 -9.44 3.18
N LEU A 701 38.74 -9.79 3.47
CA LEU A 701 39.29 -9.86 4.83
C LEU A 701 39.26 -8.47 5.51
N GLY A 702 38.73 -8.43 6.73
CA GLY A 702 38.59 -7.19 7.53
C GLY A 702 37.35 -6.37 7.23
N LYS A 703 36.59 -6.71 6.18
CA LYS A 703 35.33 -6.09 5.84
C LYS A 703 34.14 -7.06 5.97
N ALA A 704 34.39 -8.32 5.73
CA ALA A 704 33.48 -9.42 5.99
C ALA A 704 34.27 -10.69 6.32
N SER A 705 33.74 -11.52 7.21
CA SER A 705 34.37 -12.75 7.69
C SER A 705 33.51 -13.96 7.34
N ALA A 706 34.06 -14.88 6.56
CA ALA A 706 33.45 -16.20 6.41
C ALA A 706 33.70 -17.03 7.66
N VAL A 707 32.65 -17.63 8.22
CA VAL A 707 32.72 -18.49 9.40
C VAL A 707 31.95 -19.79 9.14
N SER A 708 32.28 -20.87 9.85
CA SER A 708 31.43 -22.05 9.88
C SER A 708 30.18 -21.80 10.74
N TYR A 709 29.14 -22.62 10.55
CA TYR A 709 27.95 -22.55 11.39
C TYR A 709 28.29 -22.76 12.89
N ASP A 710 29.19 -23.68 13.21
CA ASP A 710 29.63 -23.95 14.57
C ASP A 710 30.36 -22.75 15.22
N GLU A 711 31.11 -21.98 14.43
CA GLU A 711 31.76 -20.76 14.89
C GLU A 711 30.75 -19.62 15.07
N LEU A 712 29.75 -19.52 14.19
CA LEU A 712 28.65 -18.57 14.34
C LEU A 712 27.92 -18.81 15.66
N MET A 713 27.59 -20.08 16.00
CA MET A 713 26.88 -20.46 17.23
C MET A 713 27.65 -20.15 18.52
N GLN A 714 28.93 -19.84 18.48
CA GLN A 714 29.72 -19.44 19.66
C GLN A 714 29.61 -17.92 19.94
N ARG A 715 28.94 -17.17 19.10
CA ARG A 715 28.77 -15.72 19.28
C ARG A 715 27.60 -15.38 20.18
N GLU A 716 27.78 -14.38 21.03
CA GLU A 716 26.72 -13.83 21.86
C GLU A 716 25.87 -12.85 21.06
N GLY A 717 24.60 -12.74 21.38
CA GLY A 717 23.68 -11.73 20.81
C GLY A 717 23.02 -12.13 19.49
N LEU A 718 23.18 -13.37 19.02
CA LEU A 718 22.45 -13.86 17.84
C LEU A 718 20.95 -13.96 18.14
N PRO A 719 20.09 -13.65 17.17
CA PRO A 719 18.66 -13.94 17.27
C PRO A 719 18.39 -15.45 17.51
N GLU A 720 17.34 -15.76 18.26
CA GLU A 720 17.00 -17.16 18.61
C GLU A 720 16.81 -18.03 17.34
N ALA A 721 16.27 -17.45 16.27
CA ALA A 721 16.06 -18.12 15.00
C ALA A 721 17.34 -18.70 14.38
N PHE A 722 18.49 -18.06 14.58
CA PHE A 722 19.79 -18.56 14.09
C PHE A 722 20.29 -19.76 14.89
N THR A 723 19.91 -19.85 16.17
CA THR A 723 20.35 -20.92 17.08
C THR A 723 19.47 -22.16 17.00
N LYS A 724 18.25 -22.01 16.44
CA LYS A 724 17.24 -23.04 16.35
C LYS A 724 16.67 -23.07 14.93
N LEU A 725 17.29 -23.89 14.08
CA LEU A 725 16.84 -24.00 12.69
C LEU A 725 15.52 -24.77 12.62
N THR A 726 14.55 -24.19 11.93
CA THR A 726 13.18 -24.72 11.83
C THR A 726 12.64 -24.61 10.42
N LEU A 727 11.86 -25.63 10.02
CA LEU A 727 11.02 -25.60 8.85
C LEU A 727 9.58 -25.35 9.31
N ARG A 728 9.02 -24.21 8.92
CA ARG A 728 7.69 -23.76 9.34
C ARG A 728 6.68 -24.01 8.24
N PHE A 729 5.60 -24.70 8.54
CA PHE A 729 4.47 -24.92 7.64
C PHE A 729 3.35 -23.94 8.02
N VAL A 730 3.00 -23.06 7.09
CA VAL A 730 2.06 -21.95 7.31
C VAL A 730 0.88 -22.09 6.34
N SER A 731 -0.30 -21.72 6.77
CA SER A 731 -1.50 -21.66 5.95
C SER A 731 -2.29 -20.40 6.30
N ASP A 732 -2.57 -19.54 5.33
CA ASP A 732 -3.23 -18.25 5.50
C ASP A 732 -2.59 -17.44 6.66
N GLY A 733 -1.26 -17.33 6.68
CA GLY A 733 -0.48 -16.61 7.71
C GLY A 733 -0.48 -17.30 9.09
N ARG A 734 -1.05 -18.49 9.23
CA ARG A 734 -1.16 -19.23 10.49
C ARG A 734 -0.18 -20.40 10.52
N LEU A 735 0.68 -20.44 11.54
CA LEU A 735 1.58 -21.57 11.78
C LEU A 735 0.79 -22.86 12.04
N ILE A 736 1.00 -23.87 11.20
CA ILE A 736 0.40 -25.20 11.31
C ILE A 736 1.31 -26.15 12.07
N LYS A 737 2.61 -26.12 11.72
CA LYS A 737 3.63 -26.94 12.36
C LYS A 737 5.00 -26.33 12.18
N GLU A 738 5.85 -26.53 13.17
CA GLU A 738 7.28 -26.20 13.12
C GLU A 738 8.07 -27.51 13.35
N ILE A 739 9.07 -27.76 12.52
CA ILE A 739 9.93 -28.94 12.59
C ILE A 739 11.36 -28.47 12.76
N GLU A 740 11.99 -28.80 13.89
CA GLU A 740 13.39 -28.47 14.14
C GLU A 740 14.31 -29.43 13.37
N PHE A 741 15.41 -28.93 12.86
CA PHE A 741 16.47 -29.73 12.21
C PHE A 741 17.86 -29.19 12.56
N SER A 742 18.89 -30.01 12.35
CA SER A 742 20.29 -29.61 12.52
C SER A 742 20.86 -29.04 11.21
N TYR A 743 21.78 -28.12 11.26
CA TYR A 743 22.47 -27.58 10.07
C TYR A 743 23.02 -28.69 9.18
N GLY A 744 22.65 -28.68 7.90
CA GLY A 744 22.99 -29.74 6.95
C GLY A 744 22.23 -31.05 7.15
N GLY A 745 21.19 -31.08 8.00
CA GLY A 745 20.37 -32.24 8.25
C GLY A 745 19.19 -32.39 7.29
N ASP A 746 18.52 -33.54 7.37
CA ASP A 746 17.35 -33.88 6.57
C ASP A 746 16.10 -33.82 7.44
N VAL A 747 14.96 -33.41 6.85
CA VAL A 747 13.65 -33.53 7.48
C VAL A 747 12.88 -34.73 6.92
N ASP A 748 12.39 -35.58 7.82
CA ASP A 748 11.57 -36.74 7.44
C ASP A 748 10.24 -36.28 6.84
N THR A 749 9.99 -36.62 5.59
CA THR A 749 8.74 -36.30 4.88
C THR A 749 7.49 -36.88 5.56
N GLY A 750 7.61 -37.94 6.33
CA GLY A 750 6.53 -38.47 7.16
C GLY A 750 6.12 -37.55 8.32
N SER A 751 6.94 -36.57 8.64
CA SER A 751 6.65 -35.58 9.69
C SER A 751 5.90 -34.33 9.16
N ILE A 752 5.74 -34.19 7.85
CA ILE A 752 5.05 -33.03 7.22
C ILE A 752 3.56 -33.07 7.61
N PRO A 753 2.98 -31.93 8.06
CA PRO A 753 1.55 -31.91 8.39
C PRO A 753 0.69 -31.98 7.13
N PRO A 754 -0.56 -32.47 7.20
CA PRO A 754 -1.52 -32.29 6.12
C PRO A 754 -1.86 -30.80 5.98
N VAL A 755 -2.12 -30.36 4.73
CA VAL A 755 -2.62 -29.02 4.50
C VAL A 755 -4.01 -28.85 5.13
N PRO A 756 -4.31 -27.77 5.85
CA PRO A 756 -5.63 -27.49 6.41
C PRO A 756 -6.71 -27.47 5.33
N GLU A 757 -7.87 -28.02 5.63
CA GLU A 757 -9.03 -27.93 4.73
C GLU A 757 -9.56 -26.51 4.68
N LYS A 758 -9.79 -26.02 3.45
CA LYS A 758 -10.39 -24.70 3.17
C LYS A 758 -11.60 -24.89 2.26
N GLU A 759 -12.77 -24.43 2.71
CA GLU A 759 -14.02 -24.61 1.96
C GLU A 759 -13.92 -23.97 0.56
N GLY A 760 -14.20 -24.75 -0.48
CA GLY A 760 -14.12 -24.30 -1.87
C GLY A 760 -12.71 -24.32 -2.46
N TYR A 761 -11.70 -24.87 -1.78
CA TYR A 761 -10.32 -24.92 -2.26
C TYR A 761 -9.71 -26.31 -2.17
N SER A 762 -8.75 -26.61 -3.03
CA SER A 762 -7.80 -27.74 -2.91
C SER A 762 -6.47 -27.21 -2.41
N GLY A 763 -5.98 -27.72 -1.28
CA GLY A 763 -4.72 -27.29 -0.69
C GLY A 763 -3.61 -28.30 -0.88
N HIS A 764 -2.39 -27.84 -1.21
CA HIS A 764 -1.18 -28.65 -1.21
C HIS A 764 0.02 -27.85 -0.72
N TRP A 765 1.04 -28.54 -0.21
CA TRP A 765 2.34 -27.92 0.02
C TRP A 765 3.10 -27.84 -1.30
N PRO A 766 3.82 -26.75 -1.60
CA PRO A 766 4.67 -26.65 -2.79
C PRO A 766 5.78 -27.71 -2.78
N ASP A 767 6.33 -28.01 -3.94
CA ASP A 767 7.50 -28.89 -4.03
C ASP A 767 8.68 -28.26 -3.28
N TYR A 768 9.26 -29.02 -2.35
CA TYR A 768 10.37 -28.56 -1.51
C TYR A 768 11.43 -29.64 -1.31
N ASN A 769 12.71 -29.23 -1.28
CA ASN A 769 13.82 -30.16 -1.02
C ASN A 769 14.08 -30.28 0.49
N TYR A 770 13.74 -31.42 1.08
CA TYR A 770 13.86 -31.69 2.52
C TYR A 770 15.23 -32.28 2.94
N VAL A 771 16.24 -32.21 2.06
CA VAL A 771 17.57 -32.85 2.27
C VAL A 771 18.64 -31.79 2.37
N ASN A 772 19.58 -31.93 3.35
CA ASN A 772 20.72 -31.04 3.55
C ASN A 772 20.31 -29.57 3.79
N LEU A 773 19.35 -29.36 4.68
CA LEU A 773 18.84 -28.05 5.02
C LEU A 773 19.86 -27.21 5.80
N ARG A 774 20.06 -25.96 5.44
CA ARG A 774 21.11 -25.11 6.01
C ARG A 774 20.62 -23.84 6.68
N PHE A 775 19.38 -23.45 6.46
CA PHE A 775 18.75 -22.26 7.06
C PHE A 775 17.27 -22.56 7.32
N SER A 776 16.68 -21.84 8.26
CA SER A 776 15.24 -21.91 8.50
C SER A 776 14.47 -21.35 7.32
N ASP A 777 13.34 -21.99 7.03
CA ASP A 777 12.49 -21.59 5.92
C ASP A 777 11.00 -21.74 6.28
N THR A 778 10.15 -21.07 5.52
CA THR A 778 8.69 -21.12 5.70
C THR A 778 8.05 -21.63 4.42
N ILE A 779 7.34 -22.76 4.54
CA ILE A 779 6.56 -23.35 3.45
C ILE A 779 5.11 -22.95 3.63
N GLU A 780 4.59 -22.17 2.69
CA GLU A 780 3.20 -21.73 2.71
C GLU A 780 2.31 -22.65 1.88
N ALA A 781 1.11 -22.95 2.39
CA ALA A 781 0.15 -23.80 1.70
C ALA A 781 -0.42 -23.08 0.47
N VAL A 782 -0.41 -23.76 -0.67
CA VAL A 782 -1.02 -23.28 -1.91
C VAL A 782 -2.45 -23.79 -1.99
N TYR A 783 -3.40 -22.89 -2.20
CA TYR A 783 -4.81 -23.18 -2.33
C TYR A 783 -5.33 -22.85 -3.73
N THR A 784 -5.78 -23.87 -4.46
CA THR A 784 -6.41 -23.69 -5.77
C THR A 784 -7.92 -23.67 -5.59
N PRO A 785 -8.64 -22.64 -6.08
CA PRO A 785 -10.09 -22.58 -6.00
C PRO A 785 -10.74 -23.79 -6.67
N ARG A 786 -11.85 -24.27 -6.11
CA ARG A 786 -12.67 -25.36 -6.65
C ARG A 786 -13.99 -24.83 -7.16
N GLN A 787 -14.45 -25.40 -8.26
CA GLN A 787 -15.73 -25.06 -8.87
C GLN A 787 -16.68 -26.28 -8.80
N ALA A 788 -17.93 -26.01 -8.44
CA ALA A 788 -18.97 -27.05 -8.31
C ALA A 788 -19.52 -27.51 -9.68
N ALA A 789 -19.25 -26.79 -10.76
CA ALA A 789 -19.70 -27.17 -12.09
C ALA A 789 -18.79 -26.62 -13.19
N VAL A 790 -18.51 -27.45 -14.19
CA VAL A 790 -17.75 -27.09 -15.40
C VAL A 790 -18.66 -27.19 -16.61
N ALA A 791 -18.71 -26.13 -17.44
CA ALA A 791 -19.54 -26.11 -18.66
C ALA A 791 -18.69 -26.43 -19.90
N ALA A 792 -19.26 -27.17 -20.84
CA ALA A 792 -18.69 -27.28 -22.18
C ALA A 792 -18.88 -25.97 -22.96
N ASP A 793 -17.88 -25.58 -23.77
CA ASP A 793 -17.94 -24.40 -24.65
C ASP A 793 -19.01 -24.49 -25.74
N ARG A 794 -19.57 -25.68 -25.92
CA ARG A 794 -20.55 -25.97 -26.95
C ARG A 794 -21.97 -25.74 -26.43
N GLN A 795 -22.70 -24.89 -27.12
CA GLN A 795 -24.12 -24.62 -26.84
C GLN A 795 -25.02 -25.41 -27.77
N ARG A 796 -26.25 -25.68 -27.33
CA ARG A 796 -27.28 -26.23 -28.18
C ARG A 796 -27.79 -25.18 -29.19
N GLU A 797 -27.90 -25.53 -30.46
CA GLU A 797 -28.39 -24.61 -31.50
C GLU A 797 -29.79 -24.07 -31.12
N GLY A 798 -29.89 -22.73 -31.10
CA GLY A 798 -31.10 -22.02 -30.71
C GLY A 798 -31.34 -21.88 -29.19
N SER A 799 -30.37 -22.27 -28.34
CA SER A 799 -30.44 -22.14 -26.87
C SER A 799 -29.18 -21.46 -26.32
N PRO A 800 -29.29 -20.56 -25.34
CA PRO A 800 -28.11 -20.00 -24.65
C PRO A 800 -27.50 -20.99 -23.65
N MET A 801 -28.08 -22.19 -23.50
CA MET A 801 -27.63 -23.19 -22.52
C MET A 801 -26.49 -24.03 -23.08
N SER A 802 -25.49 -24.33 -22.24
CA SER A 802 -24.41 -25.26 -22.57
C SER A 802 -24.99 -26.66 -22.88
N LEU A 803 -24.44 -27.31 -23.90
CA LEU A 803 -24.83 -28.65 -24.29
C LEU A 803 -24.58 -29.69 -23.20
N LEU A 804 -23.49 -29.45 -22.41
CA LEU A 804 -23.09 -30.37 -21.36
C LEU A 804 -22.50 -29.58 -20.19
N LEU A 805 -22.88 -29.99 -18.96
CA LEU A 805 -22.35 -29.54 -17.73
C LEU A 805 -21.87 -30.73 -16.91
N LEU A 806 -20.75 -30.56 -16.20
CA LEU A 806 -20.31 -31.53 -15.18
C LEU A 806 -20.55 -30.88 -13.80
N GLU A 807 -21.17 -31.61 -12.89
CA GLU A 807 -21.31 -31.24 -11.49
C GLU A 807 -20.44 -32.15 -10.64
N GLY A 808 -19.57 -31.54 -9.87
CA GLY A 808 -18.60 -32.24 -9.02
C GLY A 808 -17.70 -31.21 -8.34
N ASP A 809 -16.71 -31.70 -7.63
CA ASP A 809 -15.71 -30.88 -6.94
C ASP A 809 -14.46 -30.81 -7.83
N PHE A 810 -14.40 -29.83 -8.71
CA PHE A 810 -13.32 -29.65 -9.71
C PHE A 810 -12.41 -28.50 -9.30
N GLU A 811 -11.16 -28.52 -9.74
CA GLU A 811 -10.26 -27.34 -9.66
C GLU A 811 -10.68 -26.27 -10.66
N ASP A 812 -10.40 -25.00 -10.37
CA ASP A 812 -10.76 -23.87 -11.24
C ASP A 812 -10.08 -23.93 -12.61
N SER A 813 -8.90 -24.57 -12.69
CA SER A 813 -8.17 -24.84 -13.93
C SER A 813 -8.83 -25.85 -14.86
N THR A 814 -9.87 -26.60 -14.41
CA THR A 814 -10.52 -27.66 -15.15
C THR A 814 -11.17 -27.17 -16.43
N LYS A 815 -10.80 -27.79 -17.55
CA LYS A 815 -11.37 -27.54 -18.88
C LYS A 815 -12.09 -28.77 -19.37
N LEU A 816 -13.22 -28.55 -20.03
CA LEU A 816 -14.04 -29.57 -20.60
C LEU A 816 -13.99 -29.52 -22.11
N SER A 817 -13.46 -30.56 -22.75
CA SER A 817 -13.49 -30.75 -24.20
C SER A 817 -14.63 -31.69 -24.59
N LEU A 818 -15.51 -31.22 -25.49
CA LEU A 818 -16.64 -31.99 -25.98
C LEU A 818 -16.65 -32.07 -27.52
N ASN A 819 -16.46 -33.27 -28.06
CA ASN A 819 -16.40 -33.51 -29.51
C ASN A 819 -17.45 -34.53 -29.96
N GLU A 820 -17.94 -34.41 -31.21
CA GLU A 820 -18.80 -35.43 -31.80
C GLU A 820 -18.00 -36.72 -32.02
N TYR A 821 -18.53 -37.83 -31.50
CA TYR A 821 -17.89 -39.14 -31.69
C TYR A 821 -18.34 -39.78 -33.02
N SER A 822 -17.41 -39.93 -33.95
CA SER A 822 -17.61 -40.49 -35.27
C SER A 822 -17.12 -41.95 -35.42
N GLY A 823 -16.70 -42.57 -34.30
CA GLY A 823 -16.21 -43.95 -34.34
C GLY A 823 -17.27 -45.01 -34.69
N ASP A 824 -16.81 -46.06 -35.40
CA ASP A 824 -17.61 -47.23 -35.70
C ASP A 824 -17.73 -48.10 -34.46
N GLY A 825 -18.85 -48.02 -33.74
CA GLY A 825 -19.18 -48.87 -32.59
C GLY A 825 -20.38 -49.77 -32.93
N PRO A 826 -20.61 -50.82 -32.11
CA PRO A 826 -21.79 -51.72 -32.27
C PRO A 826 -23.10 -50.87 -32.23
N ASP A 827 -24.17 -51.43 -32.73
CA ASP A 827 -25.48 -50.82 -32.58
C ASP A 827 -25.89 -50.67 -31.12
N ILE A 828 -26.55 -49.55 -30.79
CA ILE A 828 -27.06 -49.36 -29.41
C ILE A 828 -28.15 -50.37 -29.09
N PRO A 829 -28.24 -50.88 -27.85
CA PRO A 829 -29.15 -51.94 -27.47
C PRO A 829 -30.65 -51.57 -27.55
N GLY A 830 -31.00 -50.29 -27.64
CA GLY A 830 -32.40 -49.83 -27.67
C GLY A 830 -32.56 -48.41 -28.03
N GLY A 831 -33.78 -48.00 -28.45
CA GLY A 831 -34.09 -46.62 -28.86
C GLY A 831 -33.53 -46.20 -30.21
N LYS A 832 -33.89 -45.00 -30.66
CA LYS A 832 -33.33 -44.38 -31.85
C LYS A 832 -32.18 -43.48 -31.48
N LEU A 833 -30.99 -43.73 -32.02
CA LEU A 833 -29.81 -42.86 -31.81
C LEU A 833 -30.09 -41.39 -32.16
N LEU A 834 -29.81 -40.47 -31.29
CA LEU A 834 -29.88 -39.04 -31.47
C LEU A 834 -28.51 -38.43 -31.76
N GLU A 835 -27.57 -38.61 -30.85
CA GLU A 835 -26.24 -38.00 -30.91
C GLU A 835 -25.21 -38.90 -30.22
N LYS A 836 -23.93 -38.78 -30.61
CA LYS A 836 -22.78 -39.41 -29.97
C LYS A 836 -21.73 -38.37 -29.60
N TRP A 837 -21.20 -38.42 -28.41
CA TRP A 837 -20.25 -37.45 -27.87
C TRP A 837 -19.05 -38.13 -27.23
N ALA A 838 -17.88 -37.52 -27.41
CA ALA A 838 -16.67 -37.83 -26.68
C ALA A 838 -16.34 -36.62 -25.75
N LEU A 839 -16.30 -36.88 -24.48
CA LEU A 839 -15.99 -35.97 -23.42
C LEU A 839 -14.56 -36.22 -22.91
N SER A 840 -13.77 -35.19 -22.69
CA SER A 840 -12.47 -35.26 -22.02
C SER A 840 -12.34 -34.13 -21.02
N ILE A 841 -11.83 -34.42 -19.84
CA ILE A 841 -11.56 -33.50 -18.75
C ILE A 841 -10.06 -33.26 -18.73
N GLU A 842 -9.62 -32.00 -18.72
CA GLU A 842 -8.22 -31.58 -18.70
C GLU A 842 -7.98 -30.62 -17.53
N GLY A 843 -6.78 -30.67 -16.90
CA GLY A 843 -6.35 -29.70 -15.90
C GLY A 843 -6.82 -29.97 -14.47
N SER A 844 -7.39 -31.14 -14.17
CA SER A 844 -7.82 -31.53 -12.83
C SER A 844 -7.87 -33.04 -12.67
N GLU A 845 -7.64 -33.53 -11.45
CA GLU A 845 -7.94 -34.90 -11.07
C GLU A 845 -9.46 -35.11 -10.95
N ILE A 846 -9.92 -36.32 -11.27
CA ILE A 846 -11.34 -36.66 -11.13
C ILE A 846 -11.71 -36.70 -9.65
N PRO A 847 -12.83 -36.04 -9.23
CA PRO A 847 -13.30 -36.10 -7.86
C PRO A 847 -13.43 -37.54 -7.32
N GLN A 848 -13.00 -37.78 -6.09
CA GLN A 848 -12.99 -39.12 -5.48
C GLN A 848 -14.36 -39.81 -5.45
N GLY A 849 -15.45 -39.09 -5.56
CA GLY A 849 -16.83 -39.59 -5.65
C GLY A 849 -17.37 -39.70 -7.08
N GLY A 850 -16.54 -39.44 -8.13
CA GLY A 850 -17.01 -39.24 -9.48
C GLY A 850 -17.75 -37.91 -9.65
N TYR A 851 -18.39 -37.75 -10.78
CA TYR A 851 -19.11 -36.49 -11.12
C TYR A 851 -20.44 -36.80 -11.81
N THR A 852 -21.34 -35.83 -11.83
CA THR A 852 -22.63 -35.94 -12.54
C THR A 852 -22.55 -35.20 -13.87
N VAL A 853 -22.83 -35.92 -14.96
CA VAL A 853 -22.95 -35.34 -16.31
C VAL A 853 -24.39 -34.88 -16.50
N ARG A 854 -24.57 -33.64 -16.90
CA ARG A 854 -25.86 -33.04 -17.29
C ARG A 854 -25.83 -32.78 -18.80
N TYR A 855 -26.59 -33.58 -19.56
CA TYR A 855 -26.69 -33.45 -21.01
C TYR A 855 -28.01 -32.78 -21.41
N LEU A 856 -27.94 -31.78 -22.25
CA LEU A 856 -29.10 -31.05 -22.78
C LEU A 856 -29.60 -31.75 -24.04
N PRO A 857 -30.79 -32.45 -24.00
CA PRO A 857 -31.34 -33.15 -25.17
C PRO A 857 -31.74 -32.21 -26.31
N PRO A 858 -31.88 -32.70 -27.59
CA PRO A 858 -32.45 -31.94 -28.68
C PRO A 858 -33.88 -31.47 -28.39
N GLU A 859 -34.25 -30.32 -28.98
CA GLU A 859 -35.60 -29.77 -28.83
C GLU A 859 -36.70 -30.76 -29.28
N GLY A 860 -37.74 -30.89 -28.46
CA GLY A 860 -38.85 -31.78 -28.71
C GLY A 860 -38.68 -33.25 -28.29
N VAL A 861 -37.56 -33.58 -27.67
CA VAL A 861 -37.31 -34.93 -27.12
C VAL A 861 -37.63 -34.93 -25.61
N GLU A 862 -38.69 -35.62 -25.22
CA GLU A 862 -39.15 -35.61 -23.81
C GLU A 862 -38.36 -36.56 -22.91
N SER A 863 -37.78 -37.64 -23.44
CA SER A 863 -37.07 -38.66 -22.66
C SER A 863 -35.93 -39.27 -23.48
N VAL A 864 -34.73 -39.31 -22.83
CA VAL A 864 -33.49 -39.77 -23.43
C VAL A 864 -32.87 -40.85 -22.57
N ASP A 865 -32.49 -41.97 -23.19
CA ASP A 865 -31.61 -42.96 -22.60
C ASP A 865 -30.18 -42.66 -22.98
N ILE A 866 -29.28 -42.69 -22.00
CA ILE A 866 -27.84 -42.51 -22.18
C ILE A 866 -27.15 -43.87 -22.14
N TYR A 867 -26.27 -44.09 -23.09
CA TYR A 867 -25.40 -45.24 -23.14
C TYR A 867 -23.94 -44.78 -23.17
N VAL A 868 -23.10 -45.38 -22.34
CA VAL A 868 -21.65 -45.15 -22.26
C VAL A 868 -20.95 -46.29 -23.00
N TYR A 869 -19.92 -45.95 -23.77
CA TYR A 869 -19.12 -46.91 -24.54
C TYR A 869 -17.85 -47.26 -23.77
N ASP A 870 -17.64 -48.56 -23.49
CA ASP A 870 -16.46 -49.09 -22.79
C ASP A 870 -15.30 -49.50 -23.75
N GLY A 871 -15.41 -49.23 -25.02
CA GLY A 871 -14.48 -49.66 -26.07
C GLY A 871 -14.90 -50.95 -26.78
N GLU A 872 -15.87 -51.74 -26.24
CA GLU A 872 -16.39 -52.96 -26.87
C GLU A 872 -17.90 -52.89 -27.03
N GLN A 873 -18.64 -52.36 -26.08
CA GLN A 873 -20.12 -52.34 -26.09
C GLN A 873 -20.68 -51.07 -25.45
N TRP A 874 -21.97 -50.78 -25.76
CA TRP A 874 -22.72 -49.69 -25.16
C TRP A 874 -23.48 -50.18 -23.93
N SER A 875 -23.22 -49.55 -22.79
CA SER A 875 -23.86 -49.82 -21.51
C SER A 875 -24.84 -48.74 -21.12
N ARG A 876 -26.15 -49.15 -20.93
CA ARG A 876 -27.17 -48.16 -20.55
C ARG A 876 -26.93 -47.63 -19.14
N GLN A 877 -26.97 -46.31 -18.99
CA GLN A 877 -26.80 -45.65 -17.70
C GLN A 877 -28.13 -45.41 -16.98
N SER A 878 -28.07 -45.30 -15.68
CA SER A 878 -29.21 -44.83 -14.88
C SER A 878 -29.32 -43.34 -15.03
N THR A 879 -30.43 -42.85 -15.61
CA THR A 879 -30.65 -41.44 -15.89
C THR A 879 -31.72 -40.83 -15.00
N ALA A 880 -31.54 -39.54 -14.64
CA ALA A 880 -32.58 -38.75 -14.01
C ALA A 880 -32.77 -37.42 -14.78
N ARG A 881 -33.92 -36.77 -14.61
CA ARG A 881 -34.19 -35.49 -15.25
C ARG A 881 -34.01 -34.37 -14.19
N SER A 882 -33.22 -33.37 -14.55
CA SER A 882 -32.98 -32.16 -13.73
C SER A 882 -33.20 -30.91 -14.58
N GLY A 883 -34.40 -30.34 -14.49
CA GLY A 883 -34.84 -29.24 -15.37
C GLY A 883 -34.89 -29.68 -16.84
N SER A 884 -34.15 -28.98 -17.71
CA SER A 884 -34.02 -29.29 -19.12
C SER A 884 -32.97 -30.36 -19.45
N TYR A 885 -32.15 -30.74 -18.45
CA TYR A 885 -31.05 -31.71 -18.62
C TYR A 885 -31.45 -33.13 -18.25
N THR A 886 -30.83 -34.11 -18.93
CA THR A 886 -30.79 -35.51 -18.54
C THR A 886 -29.46 -35.73 -17.83
N THR A 887 -29.49 -36.35 -16.62
CA THR A 887 -28.29 -36.51 -15.77
C THR A 887 -27.93 -37.97 -15.64
N PHE A 888 -26.61 -38.27 -15.52
CA PHE A 888 -26.06 -39.56 -15.23
C PHE A 888 -24.70 -39.39 -14.52
N SER A 889 -24.24 -40.42 -13.79
CA SER A 889 -22.96 -40.37 -13.06
C SER A 889 -21.85 -40.96 -13.91
N ALA A 890 -20.63 -40.41 -13.75
CA ALA A 890 -19.41 -40.87 -14.37
C ALA A 890 -18.20 -40.68 -13.45
N SER A 891 -17.09 -41.38 -13.74
CA SER A 891 -15.87 -41.35 -12.95
C SER A 891 -14.58 -41.45 -13.78
N GLU A 892 -14.69 -41.33 -15.10
CA GLU A 892 -13.59 -41.44 -16.04
C GLU A 892 -13.17 -40.07 -16.56
N GLU A 893 -11.87 -39.86 -16.78
CA GLU A 893 -11.29 -38.64 -17.32
C GLU A 893 -11.73 -38.43 -18.80
N SER A 894 -11.94 -39.55 -19.52
CA SER A 894 -12.43 -39.54 -20.88
C SER A 894 -13.60 -40.47 -21.02
N LEU A 895 -14.73 -39.97 -21.55
CA LEU A 895 -15.98 -40.68 -21.61
C LEU A 895 -16.57 -40.55 -23.04
N VAL A 896 -16.94 -41.67 -23.65
CA VAL A 896 -17.74 -41.70 -24.88
C VAL A 896 -19.15 -42.12 -24.53
N PHE A 897 -20.13 -41.29 -24.86
CA PHE A 897 -21.53 -41.57 -24.62
C PHE A 897 -22.41 -41.28 -25.82
N CYS A 898 -23.53 -41.90 -25.89
CA CYS A 898 -24.59 -41.57 -26.86
C CYS A 898 -25.93 -41.38 -26.16
N ALA A 899 -26.70 -40.48 -26.78
CA ALA A 899 -28.06 -40.22 -26.41
C ALA A 899 -29.03 -40.91 -27.44
N ALA A 900 -30.00 -41.65 -26.92
CA ALA A 900 -31.04 -42.29 -27.74
C ALA A 900 -32.44 -41.87 -27.23
N SER A 901 -33.43 -41.75 -28.15
CA SER A 901 -34.80 -41.56 -27.71
C SER A 901 -35.29 -42.82 -27.00
N SER A 902 -35.84 -42.71 -25.78
CA SER A 902 -36.46 -43.84 -25.12
C SER A 902 -37.63 -44.32 -25.98
N GLU A 903 -37.67 -45.60 -26.30
CA GLU A 903 -38.90 -46.20 -26.80
C GLU A 903 -39.93 -46.11 -25.69
N GLN A 904 -40.87 -45.19 -25.77
CA GLN A 904 -42.09 -45.25 -24.99
C GLN A 904 -42.81 -46.55 -25.47
N GLU A 905 -42.71 -47.63 -24.74
CA GLU A 905 -43.71 -48.69 -24.90
C GLU A 905 -45.06 -48.01 -24.72
N ASP A 906 -45.82 -48.02 -25.77
CA ASP A 906 -47.18 -47.44 -25.79
C ASP A 906 -48.07 -48.35 -24.94
N THR A 907 -47.82 -48.36 -23.63
CA THR A 907 -48.59 -49.13 -22.64
C THR A 907 -50.04 -48.73 -22.67
N ALA A 908 -50.35 -47.51 -23.12
CA ALA A 908 -51.72 -47.03 -23.37
C ALA A 908 -52.35 -47.74 -24.55
N LEU A 909 -51.64 -47.96 -25.67
CA LEU A 909 -52.10 -48.66 -26.84
C LEU A 909 -52.27 -50.16 -26.55
N THR A 910 -51.30 -50.79 -25.87
CA THR A 910 -51.33 -52.17 -25.39
C THR A 910 -52.48 -52.39 -24.41
N ALA A 911 -52.68 -51.50 -23.44
CA ALA A 911 -53.80 -51.53 -22.50
C ALA A 911 -55.15 -51.33 -23.23
N LEU A 912 -55.21 -50.43 -24.22
CA LEU A 912 -56.42 -50.21 -25.04
C LEU A 912 -56.74 -51.46 -25.88
N ILE A 913 -55.77 -52.14 -26.51
CA ILE A 913 -55.96 -53.39 -27.26
C ILE A 913 -56.42 -54.47 -26.33
N ILE A 914 -55.89 -54.61 -25.11
CA ILE A 914 -56.31 -55.58 -24.09
C ILE A 914 -57.76 -55.29 -23.68
N VAL A 915 -58.13 -54.07 -23.43
CA VAL A 915 -59.55 -53.67 -23.10
C VAL A 915 -60.48 -53.94 -24.19
N ILE A 916 -60.14 -53.67 -25.48
CA ILE A 916 -60.97 -53.96 -26.64
C ILE A 916 -61.11 -55.50 -26.83
N ALA A 917 -60.05 -56.28 -26.61
CA ALA A 917 -60.05 -57.74 -26.68
C ALA A 917 -60.96 -58.32 -25.60
N VAL A 918 -60.88 -57.83 -24.36
CA VAL A 918 -61.73 -58.23 -23.25
C VAL A 918 -63.20 -57.85 -23.50
N ALA A 919 -63.50 -56.68 -24.06
CA ALA A 919 -64.83 -56.20 -24.44
C ALA A 919 -65.44 -57.07 -25.57
N LEU A 920 -64.63 -57.47 -26.54
CA LEU A 920 -65.05 -58.41 -27.61
C LEU A 920 -65.34 -59.81 -27.03
N LEU A 921 -64.48 -60.33 -26.17
CA LEU A 921 -64.72 -61.59 -25.46
C LEU A 921 -66.01 -61.59 -24.63
N MET A 922 -66.27 -60.50 -23.91
CA MET A 922 -67.46 -60.30 -23.09
C MET A 922 -68.75 -60.20 -24.04
N THR A 923 -68.65 -59.54 -25.19
CA THR A 923 -69.74 -59.48 -26.17
C THR A 923 -70.01 -60.85 -26.74
N VAL A 924 -69.05 -61.60 -27.10
CA VAL A 924 -69.18 -62.98 -27.60
C VAL A 924 -69.74 -63.86 -26.46
N PHE A 925 -69.32 -63.76 -25.27
CA PHE A 925 -69.88 -64.50 -24.11
C PHE A 925 -71.34 -64.18 -23.86
N VAL A 926 -71.75 -62.88 -23.94
CA VAL A 926 -73.17 -62.47 -23.85
C VAL A 926 -73.98 -62.99 -24.99
N LEU A 927 -73.44 -62.99 -26.20
CA LEU A 927 -74.11 -63.58 -27.34
C LEU A 927 -74.30 -65.10 -27.25
N ILE A 928 -73.29 -65.81 -26.73
CA ILE A 928 -73.37 -67.25 -26.44
C ILE A 928 -74.41 -67.52 -25.33
N ARG A 929 -74.46 -66.71 -24.31
CA ARG A 929 -75.45 -66.78 -23.24
C ARG A 929 -76.87 -66.49 -23.72
N ARG A 930 -77.09 -65.52 -24.56
CA ARG A 930 -78.35 -65.21 -25.24
C ARG A 930 -78.77 -66.34 -26.14
N ARG A 931 -77.95 -67.05 -26.92
CA ARG A 931 -78.25 -68.22 -27.70
C ARG A 931 -78.59 -69.44 -26.79
N ARG A 932 -78.09 -69.60 -25.61
CA ARG A 932 -78.48 -70.65 -24.65
C ARG A 932 -79.79 -70.38 -23.93
N ALA A 933 -80.18 -69.14 -23.76
CA ALA A 933 -81.39 -68.73 -23.09
C ALA A 933 -82.62 -68.82 -23.99
N GLY A 934 -82.45 -68.94 -25.31
CA GLY A 934 -83.55 -69.01 -26.33
C GLY A 934 -84.11 -70.46 -26.59
N ARG A 935 -83.63 -71.47 -25.82
CA ARG A 935 -84.16 -72.86 -25.89
C ARG A 935 -84.78 -73.36 -24.57
N LYS A 936 -85.78 -72.70 -24.05
CA LYS A 936 -86.70 -73.30 -23.04
C LYS A 936 -88.10 -73.17 -23.62
N LYS A 937 -88.71 -74.32 -23.99
CA LYS A 937 -90.10 -74.53 -24.35
C LYS A 937 -91.02 -74.13 -23.14
N PRO A 938 -92.22 -73.59 -23.49
CA PRO A 938 -93.16 -73.38 -22.41
C PRO A 938 -93.88 -74.68 -21.94
N GLN A 939 -94.18 -74.85 -20.72
CA GLN A 939 -95.08 -75.77 -20.12
C GLN A 939 -96.27 -75.09 -19.41
N PRO A 940 -97.50 -75.70 -19.40
CA PRO A 940 -98.75 -74.98 -19.14
C PRO A 940 -99.07 -74.80 -17.67
N ALA A 941 -100.02 -73.92 -17.44
CA ALA A 941 -100.67 -73.60 -16.21
C ALA A 941 -101.47 -74.73 -15.60
N ALA A 942 -101.45 -74.87 -14.36
CA ALA A 942 -102.56 -75.43 -13.55
C ALA A 942 -102.54 -74.73 -12.22
N ALA A 943 -103.55 -74.07 -12.01
CA ALA A 943 -104.51 -73.81 -10.95
C ALA A 943 -104.13 -74.39 -9.52
N GLU A 944 -104.09 -73.56 -8.64
CA GLU A 944 -104.80 -73.06 -7.45
C GLU A 944 -104.05 -71.95 -6.77
#